data_a426b852f71cccc00ad7f6f80e104a3d
#
_entry.id   a426b852f71cccc00ad7f6f80e104a3d
#
_cell.length_a   1.000
_cell.length_b   1.000
_cell.length_c   1.000
_cell.angle_alpha   90.00
_cell.angle_beta   90.00
_cell.angle_gamma   90.00
#
_symmetry.space_group_name_H-M   'P 1'
#
loop_
_entity.id
_entity.type
_entity.pdbx_description
1 polymer ?
#
loop_
_entity_poly.entity_id
_entity_poly.type
_entity_poly.pdbx_seq_one_letter_code
_entity_poly.pdbx_strand_id
1 'polypeptide(L)'
;MSDIALRVYTQRAKRTDKKKANLAFFMDKTPLYHRRVFVFDTETAIDTCQNLKIGYFQIYQESYIQHEGLFYNPYTLSDSEKKILFSYKDTYNLEVYTLTEFIEEVFDNEIYILKTLCIGFNLPFDISRIAKRVGDSRDKNKGGFTFTLSDKEENPQIVVKKLGSAYSFKLNGTKENQGKDKYYGYFLDAQTLAEVLLSKGHISLQKACKLLNTKTKKMEDIEHGKVTKKYIDYLLTDVRATFEVYEKLIEELNLYQINIPPTKIYSNASLGKYALMQLGVKPFHELNPDFSPEMFGNIMTSYYGGRCECKIRRVPTKVTVLDFTSMYPTVTMLLDLWKFIIAESVEMKVVTDEIKEMLSGVNLDYLQNKNNWKDFVVMVKLHPDEDILPVRKNYKGKGSAYNVGINYLKADFELWYSLPDVIGSVILTGKIPEIVEAVRFIPKGIQEGLKKTRILGIDINPTQENLVQVLVEERQKIKQDLDTISKDHPDYQQLKSRAQAIKILVNAMSYGIFIELNPEEKKSDIEVYGLDNFKSSENIYEKEGKYFHPLLGAMITSGSRLFLAMAEAKVKELGSTHAYMDTDSIFVAPRHAQDVMDYFQKLNPYNPELNIDLLKDDKKTDVWFYGISSKRYVLYRIVNGKFVLVDFKLHGLGHLTNPFSNKEDWQEEIWLDILKVHYGMIKPEDIEEKYSNLYAISRLTVSTPNVLHRFDKLNKGKPWEEQIKPSNFCLAGFQTKEENGKAVKPLAPYTSDYQKIVHEPFIDRETGDIKQGSRYFKQLSQTIIEYANHPESKFHGDIGILERKHVVADSVVHIGKEANSIDEQALGIKKAQEFINEKKIMKRILKITQKEAEAKGVGRSTFQDIKQKIREKGDINLSTPAVRRLMFDM
;
A
#
# COMPACT_ATOMS: atom_id res chain seq x y z
N MET A 1 0.77 28.37 -12.73
CA MET A 1 0.50 28.27 -11.29
C MET A 1 1.17 27.01 -10.78
N SER A 2 1.79 27.11 -9.61
CA SER A 2 2.47 25.98 -8.98
C SER A 2 1.65 25.51 -7.79
N ASP A 3 0.89 24.44 -7.98
CA ASP A 3 0.08 23.85 -6.93
C ASP A 3 0.86 22.82 -6.11
N ILE A 4 0.56 22.79 -4.81
CA ILE A 4 0.94 21.70 -3.90
C ILE A 4 -0.32 20.97 -3.45
N ALA A 5 -0.20 19.68 -3.13
CA ALA A 5 -1.33 18.90 -2.66
C ALA A 5 -1.23 18.66 -1.15
N LEU A 6 -2.30 18.94 -0.43
CA LEU A 6 -2.44 18.66 1.00
C LEU A 6 -3.49 17.58 1.22
N ARG A 7 -3.18 16.63 2.07
CA ARG A 7 -4.12 15.61 2.50
C ARG A 7 -5.10 16.21 3.49
N VAL A 8 -6.38 15.90 3.34
CA VAL A 8 -7.43 16.44 4.20
C VAL A 8 -8.04 15.37 5.09
N TYR A 9 -8.72 15.80 6.13
CA TYR A 9 -9.61 14.99 6.93
C TYR A 9 -11.07 15.25 6.51
N THR A 10 -11.90 14.22 6.47
CA THR A 10 -13.30 14.36 6.04
C THR A 10 -14.26 13.72 7.03
N GLN A 11 -15.40 14.37 7.27
CA GLN A 11 -16.51 13.81 8.04
C GLN A 11 -17.81 13.91 7.26
N ARG A 12 -18.75 12.98 7.47
CA ARG A 12 -20.09 13.11 6.92
C ARG A 12 -20.83 14.28 7.57
N ALA A 13 -21.37 15.18 6.76
CA ALA A 13 -22.07 16.40 7.20
C ALA A 13 -23.36 16.15 8.00
N LYS A 14 -23.95 14.94 7.89
CA LYS A 14 -25.09 14.49 8.71
C LYS A 14 -24.70 13.22 9.47
N ARG A 15 -24.34 13.34 10.74
CA ARG A 15 -24.61 12.26 11.69
C ARG A 15 -26.12 12.21 11.91
N THR A 16 -26.87 11.57 10.99
CA THR A 16 -28.18 11.02 11.34
C THR A 16 -27.86 9.84 12.26
N ASP A 17 -27.96 10.10 13.49
CA ASP A 17 -28.37 9.34 14.62
C ASP A 17 -27.55 9.71 15.82
N LYS A 18 -28.13 10.54 16.69
CA LYS A 18 -27.90 10.47 18.14
C LYS A 18 -28.47 9.14 18.71
N LYS A 19 -28.28 8.02 18.05
CA LYS A 19 -28.13 6.78 18.77
C LYS A 19 -26.69 6.85 19.28
N LYS A 20 -26.55 7.12 20.59
CA LYS A 20 -25.43 6.57 21.35
C LYS A 20 -25.24 5.21 20.75
N ALA A 21 -24.24 5.03 19.94
CA ALA A 21 -23.74 3.72 19.66
C ALA A 21 -23.35 3.23 21.06
N ASN A 22 -24.26 2.48 21.69
CA ASN A 22 -23.83 1.47 22.62
C ASN A 22 -22.90 0.63 21.76
N LEU A 23 -21.67 1.01 21.72
CA LEU A 23 -20.53 0.18 21.38
C LEU A 23 -20.39 -0.80 22.56
N ALA A 24 -21.49 -1.55 22.81
CA ALA A 24 -21.37 -2.82 23.46
C ALA A 24 -20.26 -3.49 22.64
N PHE A 25 -19.17 -3.78 23.30
CA PHE A 25 -18.10 -4.65 22.86
C PHE A 25 -18.82 -5.92 22.35
N PHE A 26 -19.25 -5.93 21.11
CA PHE A 26 -19.69 -7.14 20.45
C PHE A 26 -18.42 -7.97 20.33
N MET A 27 -18.21 -8.84 21.30
CA MET A 27 -17.29 -9.96 21.15
C MET A 27 -17.65 -10.59 19.81
N ASP A 28 -16.72 -10.51 18.86
CA ASP A 28 -16.88 -11.14 17.57
C ASP A 28 -17.13 -12.63 17.85
N LYS A 29 -18.36 -13.10 17.61
CA LYS A 29 -18.75 -14.50 17.83
C LYS A 29 -18.13 -15.44 16.80
N THR A 30 -17.29 -14.93 15.91
CA THR A 30 -16.56 -15.73 14.91
C THR A 30 -15.61 -16.69 15.65
N PRO A 31 -15.67 -17.98 15.37
CA PRO A 31 -14.80 -18.96 16.02
C PRO A 31 -13.32 -18.67 15.78
N LEU A 32 -12.51 -18.87 16.82
CA LEU A 32 -11.04 -18.84 16.71
C LEU A 32 -10.51 -20.10 16.05
N TYR A 33 -11.24 -21.21 16.17
CA TYR A 33 -10.91 -22.50 15.59
C TYR A 33 -12.16 -23.14 14.99
N HIS A 34 -12.01 -23.74 13.82
CA HIS A 34 -13.05 -24.48 13.12
C HIS A 34 -12.68 -25.96 13.06
N ARG A 35 -13.53 -26.81 13.68
CA ARG A 35 -13.33 -28.28 13.68
C ARG A 35 -13.65 -28.90 12.33
N ARG A 36 -14.56 -28.26 11.58
CA ARG A 36 -14.99 -28.74 10.26
C ARG A 36 -14.55 -27.75 9.19
N VAL A 37 -13.85 -28.25 8.18
CA VAL A 37 -13.19 -27.43 7.14
C VAL A 37 -13.52 -28.02 5.79
N PHE A 38 -13.95 -27.18 4.87
CA PHE A 38 -14.21 -27.47 3.47
C PHE A 38 -13.13 -26.79 2.61
N VAL A 39 -12.35 -27.59 1.89
CA VAL A 39 -11.29 -27.10 1.01
C VAL A 39 -11.63 -27.49 -0.40
N PHE A 40 -11.51 -26.58 -1.36
CA PHE A 40 -11.73 -26.87 -2.77
C PHE A 40 -10.85 -26.01 -3.66
N ASP A 41 -10.66 -26.49 -4.89
CA ASP A 41 -9.92 -25.81 -5.96
C ASP A 41 -10.59 -26.11 -7.30
N THR A 42 -10.37 -25.25 -8.29
CA THR A 42 -11.02 -25.32 -9.61
C THR A 42 -10.02 -25.16 -10.74
N GLU A 43 -10.21 -25.98 -11.77
CA GLU A 43 -9.43 -25.92 -13.01
C GLU A 43 -10.29 -25.48 -14.19
N THR A 44 -9.74 -24.63 -15.05
CA THR A 44 -10.49 -23.92 -16.08
C THR A 44 -9.97 -24.16 -17.49
N ALA A 45 -10.78 -23.74 -18.48
CA ALA A 45 -10.29 -23.50 -19.83
C ALA A 45 -9.23 -22.38 -19.83
N ILE A 46 -8.33 -22.42 -20.81
CA ILE A 46 -7.23 -21.45 -20.94
C ILE A 46 -7.56 -20.27 -21.87
N ASP A 47 -8.82 -20.15 -22.27
CA ASP A 47 -9.32 -19.05 -23.08
C ASP A 47 -9.59 -17.78 -22.25
N THR A 48 -10.09 -16.73 -22.89
CA THR A 48 -10.40 -15.46 -22.21
C THR A 48 -11.56 -15.57 -21.23
N CYS A 49 -12.42 -16.58 -21.34
CA CYS A 49 -13.60 -16.77 -20.47
C CYS A 49 -13.24 -17.54 -19.20
N GLN A 50 -12.18 -18.36 -19.24
CA GLN A 50 -11.69 -19.17 -18.12
C GLN A 50 -12.85 -19.94 -17.42
N ASN A 51 -13.64 -20.67 -18.23
CA ASN A 51 -14.75 -21.43 -17.70
C ASN A 51 -14.27 -22.64 -16.90
N LEU A 52 -15.02 -22.96 -15.84
CA LEU A 52 -14.80 -24.19 -15.07
C LEU A 52 -14.81 -25.42 -15.99
N LYS A 53 -13.82 -26.26 -15.88
CA LYS A 53 -13.79 -27.61 -16.43
C LYS A 53 -14.07 -28.63 -15.33
N ILE A 54 -13.22 -28.72 -14.35
CA ILE A 54 -13.29 -29.62 -13.21
C ILE A 54 -12.94 -28.89 -11.91
N GLY A 55 -13.40 -29.39 -10.80
CA GLY A 55 -12.99 -29.01 -9.47
C GLY A 55 -12.94 -30.23 -8.56
N TYR A 56 -12.27 -30.09 -7.45
CA TYR A 56 -12.18 -31.12 -6.42
C TYR A 56 -12.34 -30.50 -5.06
N PHE A 57 -12.94 -31.21 -4.13
CA PHE A 57 -13.13 -30.76 -2.76
C PHE A 57 -12.80 -31.87 -1.76
N GLN A 58 -12.40 -31.46 -0.57
CA GLN A 58 -12.27 -32.30 0.62
C GLN A 58 -12.91 -31.62 1.82
N ILE A 59 -13.63 -32.42 2.62
CA ILE A 59 -14.23 -32.00 3.88
C ILE A 59 -13.48 -32.72 4.99
N TYR A 60 -12.90 -31.92 5.87
CA TYR A 60 -12.15 -32.40 7.05
C TYR A 60 -12.95 -32.20 8.33
N GLN A 61 -12.88 -33.17 9.23
CA GLN A 61 -13.31 -33.05 10.62
C GLN A 61 -12.11 -33.35 11.50
N GLU A 62 -11.62 -32.35 12.24
CA GLU A 62 -10.43 -32.52 13.09
C GLU A 62 -9.23 -33.16 12.35
N SER A 63 -8.92 -32.65 11.18
CA SER A 63 -7.84 -33.09 10.26
C SER A 63 -8.04 -34.46 9.57
N TYR A 64 -9.18 -35.12 9.76
CA TYR A 64 -9.52 -36.38 9.05
C TYR A 64 -10.51 -36.10 7.93
N ILE A 65 -10.24 -36.66 6.75
CA ILE A 65 -11.14 -36.54 5.59
C ILE A 65 -12.43 -37.31 5.92
N GLN A 66 -13.56 -36.62 5.82
CA GLN A 66 -14.90 -37.19 6.00
C GLN A 66 -15.58 -37.45 4.66
N HIS A 67 -15.36 -36.57 3.70
CA HIS A 67 -15.95 -36.63 2.39
C HIS A 67 -15.04 -35.93 1.37
N GLU A 68 -14.95 -36.48 0.19
CA GLU A 68 -14.20 -35.89 -0.92
C GLU A 68 -14.83 -36.26 -2.25
N GLY A 69 -14.72 -35.38 -3.23
CA GLY A 69 -15.30 -35.64 -4.53
C GLY A 69 -14.85 -34.68 -5.62
N LEU A 70 -15.00 -35.12 -6.85
CA LEU A 70 -14.78 -34.34 -8.04
C LEU A 70 -16.10 -33.68 -8.49
N PHE A 71 -16.02 -32.50 -9.07
CA PHE A 71 -17.17 -31.89 -9.73
C PHE A 71 -16.74 -31.30 -11.07
N TYR A 72 -17.70 -31.17 -12.01
CA TYR A 72 -17.39 -30.72 -13.35
C TYR A 72 -18.51 -29.90 -13.97
N ASN A 73 -18.17 -29.07 -14.93
CA ASN A 73 -19.15 -28.39 -15.76
C ASN A 73 -19.48 -29.28 -16.97
N PRO A 74 -20.72 -29.81 -17.10
CA PRO A 74 -21.09 -30.74 -18.15
C PRO A 74 -20.98 -30.15 -19.57
N TYR A 75 -20.99 -28.83 -19.71
CA TYR A 75 -20.95 -28.11 -20.99
C TYR A 75 -19.53 -27.82 -21.49
N THR A 76 -18.51 -27.93 -20.65
CA THR A 76 -17.12 -27.57 -21.02
C THR A 76 -16.21 -28.78 -21.22
N LEU A 77 -16.66 -29.99 -20.88
CA LEU A 77 -15.91 -31.22 -21.07
C LEU A 77 -16.32 -31.96 -22.34
N SER A 78 -15.34 -32.39 -23.10
CA SER A 78 -15.55 -33.38 -24.20
C SER A 78 -15.91 -34.78 -23.65
N ASP A 79 -16.50 -35.61 -24.47
CA ASP A 79 -16.82 -36.98 -24.06
C ASP A 79 -15.59 -37.82 -23.68
N SER A 80 -14.44 -37.55 -24.29
CA SER A 80 -13.16 -38.20 -23.92
C SER A 80 -12.68 -37.75 -22.55
N GLU A 81 -12.81 -36.46 -22.21
CA GLU A 81 -12.46 -35.93 -20.89
C GLU A 81 -13.41 -36.43 -19.80
N LYS A 82 -14.73 -36.53 -20.08
CA LYS A 82 -15.70 -37.17 -19.18
C LYS A 82 -15.36 -38.62 -18.88
N LYS A 83 -14.96 -39.41 -19.90
CA LYS A 83 -14.51 -40.79 -19.68
C LYS A 83 -13.32 -40.88 -18.75
N ILE A 84 -12.35 -39.99 -18.90
CA ILE A 84 -11.19 -39.92 -17.99
C ILE A 84 -11.65 -39.60 -16.58
N LEU A 85 -12.49 -38.55 -16.40
CA LEU A 85 -13.01 -38.16 -15.11
C LEU A 85 -13.75 -39.29 -14.40
N PHE A 86 -14.68 -39.95 -15.09
CA PHE A 86 -15.44 -41.03 -14.50
C PHE A 86 -14.60 -42.29 -14.19
N SER A 87 -13.47 -42.50 -14.88
CA SER A 87 -12.55 -43.58 -14.53
C SER A 87 -11.93 -43.41 -13.11
N TYR A 88 -11.84 -42.18 -12.62
CA TYR A 88 -11.39 -41.89 -11.24
C TYR A 88 -12.40 -42.31 -10.17
N LYS A 89 -13.71 -42.19 -10.46
CA LYS A 89 -14.77 -42.68 -9.56
C LYS A 89 -14.54 -44.16 -9.24
N ASP A 90 -14.27 -44.97 -10.24
CA ASP A 90 -14.11 -46.43 -10.09
C ASP A 90 -12.75 -46.79 -9.44
N THR A 91 -11.69 -46.06 -9.79
CA THR A 91 -10.33 -46.36 -9.34
C THR A 91 -10.05 -45.93 -7.87
N TYR A 92 -10.56 -44.76 -7.49
CA TYR A 92 -10.24 -44.13 -6.19
C TYR A 92 -11.44 -44.03 -5.24
N ASN A 93 -12.58 -44.61 -5.63
CA ASN A 93 -13.85 -44.52 -4.90
C ASN A 93 -14.30 -43.09 -4.57
N LEU A 94 -14.05 -42.16 -5.53
CA LEU A 94 -14.43 -40.75 -5.41
C LEU A 94 -15.86 -40.54 -5.95
N GLU A 95 -16.62 -39.70 -5.27
CA GLU A 95 -17.88 -39.21 -5.82
C GLU A 95 -17.63 -38.19 -6.92
N VAL A 96 -18.52 -38.16 -7.94
CA VAL A 96 -18.41 -37.24 -9.07
C VAL A 96 -19.76 -36.54 -9.27
N TYR A 97 -19.75 -35.22 -9.15
CA TYR A 97 -20.92 -34.37 -9.24
C TYR A 97 -20.89 -33.49 -10.49
N THR A 98 -22.01 -33.17 -11.03
CA THR A 98 -22.13 -32.00 -11.90
C THR A 98 -21.97 -30.73 -11.04
N LEU A 99 -21.63 -29.60 -11.66
CA LEU A 99 -21.53 -28.32 -10.92
C LEU A 99 -22.82 -28.00 -10.15
N THR A 100 -23.99 -28.32 -10.71
CA THR A 100 -25.29 -28.04 -10.05
C THR A 100 -25.48 -28.94 -8.84
N GLU A 101 -25.24 -30.24 -8.94
CA GLU A 101 -25.32 -31.19 -7.83
C GLU A 101 -24.30 -30.81 -6.73
N PHE A 102 -23.05 -30.49 -7.11
CA PHE A 102 -22.05 -30.01 -6.16
C PHE A 102 -22.52 -28.79 -5.35
N ILE A 103 -23.09 -27.78 -6.01
CA ILE A 103 -23.58 -26.57 -5.33
C ILE A 103 -24.73 -26.91 -4.40
N GLU A 104 -25.74 -27.66 -4.89
CA GLU A 104 -26.99 -27.85 -4.17
C GLU A 104 -26.93 -28.92 -3.08
N GLU A 105 -26.12 -29.96 -3.26
CA GLU A 105 -26.07 -31.10 -2.32
C GLU A 105 -24.87 -31.01 -1.37
N VAL A 106 -23.74 -30.40 -1.83
CA VAL A 106 -22.49 -30.35 -1.06
C VAL A 106 -22.20 -28.95 -0.54
N PHE A 107 -22.00 -27.98 -1.46
CA PHE A 107 -21.51 -26.66 -1.09
C PHE A 107 -22.49 -25.89 -0.20
N ASP A 108 -23.76 -25.76 -0.59
CA ASP A 108 -24.76 -25.02 0.19
C ASP A 108 -25.01 -25.71 1.54
N ASN A 109 -25.03 -27.05 1.57
CA ASN A 109 -25.18 -27.78 2.81
C ASN A 109 -24.02 -27.53 3.79
N GLU A 110 -22.78 -27.65 3.32
CA GLU A 110 -21.60 -27.43 4.17
C GLU A 110 -21.45 -25.96 4.59
N ILE A 111 -21.51 -25.02 3.65
CA ILE A 111 -21.16 -23.64 3.94
C ILE A 111 -22.31 -22.87 4.62
N TYR A 112 -23.56 -23.14 4.24
CA TYR A 112 -24.70 -22.43 4.80
C TYR A 112 -25.35 -23.19 5.96
N ILE A 113 -25.68 -24.48 5.79
CA ILE A 113 -26.42 -25.24 6.81
C ILE A 113 -25.52 -25.67 7.98
N LEU A 114 -24.41 -26.33 7.67
CA LEU A 114 -23.46 -26.84 8.68
C LEU A 114 -22.46 -25.78 9.17
N LYS A 115 -22.41 -24.61 8.54
CA LYS A 115 -21.53 -23.48 8.89
C LYS A 115 -20.05 -23.86 8.89
N THR A 116 -19.65 -24.71 7.97
CA THR A 116 -18.28 -25.17 7.77
C THR A 116 -17.40 -24.03 7.28
N LEU A 117 -16.13 -24.00 7.67
CA LEU A 117 -15.14 -23.06 7.16
C LEU A 117 -14.76 -23.42 5.73
N CYS A 118 -15.02 -22.51 4.78
CA CYS A 118 -14.63 -22.63 3.38
C CYS A 118 -13.21 -22.07 3.16
N ILE A 119 -12.31 -22.85 2.60
CA ILE A 119 -10.92 -22.49 2.31
C ILE A 119 -10.61 -22.73 0.84
N GLY A 120 -9.85 -21.83 0.25
CA GLY A 120 -9.20 -21.98 -1.04
C GLY A 120 -7.87 -21.24 -1.06
N PHE A 121 -7.03 -21.51 -2.02
CA PHE A 121 -5.81 -20.74 -2.29
C PHE A 121 -6.05 -19.82 -3.49
N ASN A 122 -6.23 -18.52 -3.24
CA ASN A 122 -6.82 -17.55 -4.16
C ASN A 122 -8.35 -17.77 -4.34
N LEU A 123 -9.03 -17.95 -3.23
CA LEU A 123 -10.46 -18.26 -3.13
C LEU A 123 -11.40 -17.36 -3.98
N PRO A 124 -11.12 -16.06 -4.25
CA PRO A 124 -11.97 -15.26 -5.15
C PRO A 124 -12.07 -15.85 -6.57
N PHE A 125 -11.00 -16.49 -7.04
CA PHE A 125 -11.01 -17.15 -8.35
C PHE A 125 -11.98 -18.32 -8.34
N ASP A 126 -11.87 -19.23 -7.40
CA ASP A 126 -12.69 -20.44 -7.31
C ASP A 126 -14.17 -20.14 -7.10
N ILE A 127 -14.51 -19.20 -6.23
CA ILE A 127 -15.90 -18.74 -6.06
C ILE A 127 -16.47 -18.20 -7.37
N SER A 128 -15.69 -17.49 -8.15
CA SER A 128 -16.15 -16.95 -9.43
C SER A 128 -16.35 -18.04 -10.48
N ARG A 129 -15.64 -19.18 -10.37
CA ARG A 129 -15.78 -20.33 -11.30
C ARG A 129 -17.03 -21.16 -11.06
N ILE A 130 -17.45 -21.30 -9.80
CA ILE A 130 -18.66 -22.05 -9.45
C ILE A 130 -19.94 -21.20 -9.54
N ALA A 131 -19.83 -19.92 -9.85
CA ALA A 131 -20.98 -19.02 -9.98
C ALA A 131 -21.69 -19.17 -11.32
N LYS A 132 -23.01 -18.98 -11.33
CA LYS A 132 -23.86 -18.90 -12.52
C LYS A 132 -24.08 -17.48 -13.02
N ARG A 133 -24.02 -16.49 -12.12
CA ARG A 133 -24.26 -15.07 -12.43
C ARG A 133 -23.47 -14.19 -11.46
N VAL A 134 -23.20 -12.98 -11.91
CA VAL A 134 -22.58 -11.94 -11.08
C VAL A 134 -23.31 -10.63 -11.27
N GLY A 135 -23.36 -9.84 -10.21
CA GLY A 135 -23.83 -8.45 -10.24
C GLY A 135 -22.98 -7.58 -9.33
N ASP A 136 -23.06 -6.28 -9.52
CA ASP A 136 -22.44 -5.32 -8.62
C ASP A 136 -23.11 -5.37 -7.26
N SER A 137 -22.29 -5.44 -6.21
CA SER A 137 -22.82 -5.39 -4.84
C SER A 137 -23.38 -4.00 -4.53
N ARG A 138 -24.42 -3.97 -3.69
CA ARG A 138 -25.11 -2.74 -3.28
C ARG A 138 -24.78 -2.35 -1.83
N ASP A 139 -25.19 -1.17 -1.44
CA ASP A 139 -25.10 -0.63 -0.08
C ASP A 139 -23.70 -0.70 0.55
N LYS A 140 -23.57 -1.37 1.68
CA LYS A 140 -22.31 -1.52 2.43
C LYS A 140 -21.24 -2.31 1.69
N ASN A 141 -21.67 -3.12 0.71
CA ASN A 141 -20.79 -3.97 -0.09
C ASN A 141 -20.45 -3.38 -1.45
N LYS A 142 -20.90 -2.14 -1.74
CA LYS A 142 -20.60 -1.44 -2.99
C LYS A 142 -19.08 -1.45 -3.28
N GLY A 143 -18.71 -1.67 -4.53
CA GLY A 143 -17.33 -1.90 -4.97
C GLY A 143 -16.90 -3.37 -4.93
N GLY A 144 -17.80 -4.28 -4.55
CA GLY A 144 -17.63 -5.73 -4.61
C GLY A 144 -18.59 -6.39 -5.61
N PHE A 145 -18.42 -7.69 -5.77
CA PHE A 145 -19.27 -8.55 -6.60
C PHE A 145 -20.26 -9.34 -5.75
N THR A 146 -21.47 -9.54 -6.26
CA THR A 146 -22.44 -10.49 -5.70
C THR A 146 -22.60 -11.65 -6.66
N PHE A 147 -22.16 -12.83 -6.25
CA PHE A 147 -22.22 -14.07 -7.00
C PHE A 147 -23.49 -14.86 -6.65
N THR A 148 -24.24 -15.29 -7.67
CA THR A 148 -25.36 -16.21 -7.55
C THR A 148 -24.88 -17.59 -8.01
N LEU A 149 -24.99 -18.60 -7.13
CA LEU A 149 -24.50 -19.96 -7.39
C LEU A 149 -25.64 -20.90 -7.80
N SER A 150 -26.83 -20.72 -7.25
CA SER A 150 -27.99 -21.55 -7.47
C SER A 150 -29.15 -20.75 -8.10
N ASP A 151 -30.02 -21.43 -8.83
CA ASP A 151 -31.28 -20.82 -9.33
C ASP A 151 -32.40 -20.81 -8.28
N LYS A 152 -32.19 -21.46 -7.14
CA LYS A 152 -33.10 -21.40 -6.00
C LYS A 152 -32.98 -20.07 -5.28
N GLU A 153 -34.05 -19.27 -5.25
CA GLU A 153 -34.00 -17.92 -4.63
C GLU A 153 -33.76 -17.94 -3.13
N GLU A 154 -34.05 -19.06 -2.44
CA GLU A 154 -33.79 -19.26 -1.03
C GLU A 154 -32.30 -19.47 -0.71
N ASN A 155 -31.50 -19.87 -1.67
CA ASN A 155 -30.07 -20.10 -1.46
C ASN A 155 -29.30 -18.78 -1.37
N PRO A 156 -28.34 -18.67 -0.44
CA PRO A 156 -27.61 -17.43 -0.24
C PRO A 156 -26.68 -17.13 -1.41
N GLN A 157 -26.51 -15.85 -1.67
CA GLN A 157 -25.50 -15.33 -2.59
C GLN A 157 -24.19 -15.10 -1.84
N ILE A 158 -23.05 -15.13 -2.55
CA ILE A 158 -21.75 -14.79 -1.98
C ILE A 158 -21.33 -13.40 -2.46
N VAL A 159 -21.09 -12.51 -1.50
CA VAL A 159 -20.51 -11.20 -1.76
C VAL A 159 -19.00 -11.30 -1.56
N VAL A 160 -18.24 -10.91 -2.58
CA VAL A 160 -16.79 -10.81 -2.55
C VAL A 160 -16.38 -9.37 -2.80
N LYS A 161 -15.65 -8.77 -1.84
CA LYS A 161 -15.18 -7.38 -1.95
C LYS A 161 -13.67 -7.31 -1.71
N LYS A 162 -12.96 -6.65 -2.62
CA LYS A 162 -11.52 -6.39 -2.50
C LYS A 162 -11.25 -5.37 -1.39
N LEU A 163 -10.29 -5.66 -0.52
CA LEU A 163 -9.83 -4.83 0.60
C LEU A 163 -8.31 -4.69 0.52
N GLY A 164 -7.82 -3.71 -0.24
CA GLY A 164 -6.39 -3.61 -0.55
C GLY A 164 -5.90 -4.80 -1.38
N SER A 165 -4.98 -5.61 -0.87
CA SER A 165 -4.53 -6.84 -1.51
C SER A 165 -5.40 -8.06 -1.20
N ALA A 166 -6.19 -8.02 -0.13
CA ALA A 166 -7.03 -9.13 0.34
C ALA A 166 -8.48 -9.01 -0.14
N TYR A 167 -9.28 -10.05 0.16
CA TYR A 167 -10.70 -10.08 -0.15
C TYR A 167 -11.52 -10.44 1.08
N SER A 168 -12.69 -9.82 1.21
CA SER A 168 -13.71 -10.21 2.18
C SER A 168 -14.83 -10.97 1.50
N PHE A 169 -15.35 -11.99 2.18
CA PHE A 169 -16.41 -12.85 1.71
C PHE A 169 -17.59 -12.77 2.67
N LYS A 170 -18.81 -12.78 2.16
CA LYS A 170 -20.03 -12.79 2.99
C LYS A 170 -21.15 -13.50 2.28
N LEU A 171 -21.88 -14.34 3.00
CA LEU A 171 -23.18 -14.80 2.57
C LEU A 171 -24.20 -13.66 2.66
N ASN A 172 -25.02 -13.49 1.64
CA ASN A 172 -26.08 -12.50 1.54
C ASN A 172 -27.41 -13.18 1.24
N GLY A 173 -28.51 -12.68 1.80
CA GLY A 173 -29.84 -13.27 1.61
C GLY A 173 -30.20 -14.42 2.55
N THR A 174 -29.39 -14.68 3.59
CA THR A 174 -29.71 -15.70 4.58
C THR A 174 -30.79 -15.23 5.56
N LYS A 175 -31.63 -16.17 6.07
CA LYS A 175 -32.67 -15.86 7.09
C LYS A 175 -32.00 -15.31 8.37
N GLU A 176 -30.85 -15.83 8.77
CA GLU A 176 -30.12 -15.36 9.94
C GLU A 176 -29.57 -13.94 9.81
N ASN A 177 -29.42 -13.42 8.58
CA ASN A 177 -28.99 -12.03 8.36
C ASN A 177 -30.08 -10.99 8.69
N GLN A 178 -31.32 -11.43 8.90
CA GLN A 178 -32.46 -10.59 9.28
C GLN A 178 -32.66 -10.50 10.80
N GLY A 179 -31.99 -11.37 11.60
CA GLY A 179 -32.09 -11.45 13.06
C GLY A 179 -30.97 -10.72 13.82
N LYS A 180 -30.96 -10.92 15.15
CA LYS A 180 -29.91 -10.39 16.04
C LYS A 180 -28.58 -11.16 15.90
N ASP A 181 -28.64 -12.45 15.58
CA ASP A 181 -27.47 -13.33 15.41
C ASP A 181 -27.19 -13.50 13.91
N LYS A 182 -26.43 -12.57 13.36
CA LYS A 182 -26.13 -12.51 11.93
C LYS A 182 -25.03 -13.51 11.56
N TYR A 183 -25.34 -14.47 10.70
CA TYR A 183 -24.38 -15.37 10.09
C TYR A 183 -24.03 -14.90 8.66
N TYR A 184 -22.76 -14.65 8.42
CA TYR A 184 -22.25 -14.16 7.13
C TYR A 184 -21.38 -15.16 6.40
N GLY A 185 -21.30 -16.42 6.84
CA GLY A 185 -20.39 -17.42 6.32
C GLY A 185 -18.99 -17.31 6.91
N TYR A 186 -18.30 -18.44 6.93
CA TYR A 186 -16.89 -18.51 7.31
C TYR A 186 -16.06 -18.84 6.07
N PHE A 187 -15.27 -17.87 5.61
CA PHE A 187 -14.43 -17.99 4.42
C PHE A 187 -13.00 -17.58 4.77
N LEU A 188 -12.05 -18.33 4.25
CA LEU A 188 -10.62 -18.07 4.42
C LEU A 188 -9.90 -18.22 3.09
N ASP A 189 -9.28 -17.17 2.62
CA ASP A 189 -8.30 -17.24 1.54
C ASP A 189 -6.92 -17.56 2.14
N ALA A 190 -6.44 -18.78 1.94
CA ALA A 190 -5.15 -19.24 2.47
C ALA A 190 -3.97 -18.46 1.89
N GLN A 191 -4.06 -17.94 0.67
CA GLN A 191 -3.05 -17.05 0.08
C GLN A 191 -2.91 -15.76 0.90
N THR A 192 -4.02 -15.09 1.20
CA THR A 192 -4.03 -13.87 2.03
C THR A 192 -3.42 -14.13 3.41
N LEU A 193 -3.79 -15.23 4.06
CA LEU A 193 -3.24 -15.58 5.37
C LEU A 193 -1.74 -15.85 5.30
N ALA A 194 -1.27 -16.57 4.27
CA ALA A 194 0.16 -16.82 4.03
C ALA A 194 0.95 -15.52 3.79
N GLU A 195 0.42 -14.60 2.98
CA GLU A 195 1.05 -13.30 2.71
C GLU A 195 1.22 -12.48 4.01
N VAL A 196 0.23 -12.51 4.90
CA VAL A 196 0.27 -11.82 6.19
C VAL A 196 1.27 -12.47 7.16
N LEU A 197 1.17 -13.78 7.39
CA LEU A 197 1.98 -14.45 8.41
C LEU A 197 3.43 -14.70 7.99
N LEU A 198 3.69 -14.87 6.69
CA LEU A 198 5.05 -15.09 6.17
C LEU A 198 5.72 -13.80 5.67
N SER A 199 4.96 -12.72 5.47
CA SER A 199 5.46 -11.37 5.09
C SER A 199 6.40 -11.39 3.87
N LYS A 200 6.01 -12.12 2.81
CA LYS A 200 6.82 -12.34 1.59
C LYS A 200 6.22 -11.72 0.31
N GLY A 201 5.28 -10.77 0.45
CA GLY A 201 4.52 -10.24 -0.70
C GLY A 201 3.66 -11.33 -1.34
N HIS A 202 3.44 -11.27 -2.64
CA HIS A 202 2.64 -12.28 -3.34
C HIS A 202 3.25 -13.70 -3.21
N ILE A 203 2.46 -14.64 -2.68
CA ILE A 203 2.87 -16.02 -2.42
C ILE A 203 2.03 -16.97 -3.27
N SER A 204 2.68 -17.79 -4.10
CA SER A 204 2.04 -18.92 -4.77
C SER A 204 1.91 -20.12 -3.83
N LEU A 205 1.01 -21.06 -4.13
CA LEU A 205 0.85 -22.30 -3.36
C LEU A 205 2.18 -23.07 -3.25
N GLN A 206 2.92 -23.22 -4.35
CA GLN A 206 4.24 -23.84 -4.37
C GLN A 206 5.22 -23.17 -3.40
N LYS A 207 5.26 -21.82 -3.39
CA LYS A 207 6.13 -21.06 -2.49
C LYS A 207 5.68 -21.22 -1.03
N ALA A 208 4.37 -21.23 -0.75
CA ALA A 208 3.83 -21.48 0.58
C ALA A 208 4.21 -22.87 1.10
N CYS A 209 4.03 -23.92 0.28
CA CYS A 209 4.44 -25.29 0.59
C CYS A 209 5.93 -25.37 0.94
N LYS A 210 6.79 -24.71 0.15
CA LYS A 210 8.23 -24.67 0.39
C LYS A 210 8.60 -23.97 1.69
N LEU A 211 7.98 -22.81 1.97
CA LEU A 211 8.25 -22.01 3.18
C LEU A 211 7.78 -22.70 4.45
N LEU A 212 6.64 -23.37 4.40
CA LEU A 212 6.02 -24.06 5.54
C LEU A 212 6.44 -25.54 5.65
N ASN A 213 7.26 -26.02 4.70
CA ASN A 213 7.73 -27.39 4.66
C ASN A 213 6.60 -28.43 4.74
N THR A 214 5.54 -28.26 3.93
CA THR A 214 4.41 -29.20 3.85
C THR A 214 4.87 -30.56 3.31
N LYS A 215 4.11 -31.62 3.65
CA LYS A 215 4.38 -32.98 3.13
C LYS A 215 4.05 -33.06 1.65
N THR A 216 2.89 -32.56 1.28
CA THR A 216 2.44 -32.46 -0.10
C THR A 216 3.12 -31.27 -0.78
N LYS A 217 3.67 -31.51 -1.98
CA LYS A 217 4.29 -30.47 -2.82
C LYS A 217 3.49 -30.33 -4.10
N LYS A 218 3.38 -29.08 -4.58
CA LYS A 218 2.71 -28.80 -5.86
C LYS A 218 3.44 -29.52 -7.01
N MET A 219 2.67 -30.15 -7.89
CA MET A 219 3.21 -30.80 -9.09
C MET A 219 3.65 -29.75 -10.12
N GLU A 220 4.66 -30.08 -10.90
CA GLU A 220 5.22 -29.25 -11.98
C GLU A 220 4.95 -29.86 -13.35
N ASP A 221 5.17 -29.08 -14.42
CA ASP A 221 5.03 -29.50 -15.82
C ASP A 221 3.64 -30.06 -16.17
N ILE A 222 2.61 -29.29 -15.87
CA ILE A 222 1.21 -29.63 -16.15
C ILE A 222 0.71 -28.90 -17.41
N GLU A 223 0.08 -29.63 -18.31
CA GLU A 223 -0.66 -29.06 -19.43
C GLU A 223 -2.04 -28.61 -18.96
N HIS A 224 -2.21 -27.29 -18.81
CA HIS A 224 -3.48 -26.71 -18.38
C HIS A 224 -4.54 -26.69 -19.48
N GLY A 225 -5.82 -26.71 -19.07
CA GLY A 225 -6.97 -26.56 -19.98
C GLY A 225 -7.45 -27.84 -20.64
N LYS A 226 -6.74 -28.97 -20.45
CA LYS A 226 -7.14 -30.29 -20.97
C LYS A 226 -7.20 -31.30 -19.82
N VAL A 227 -8.35 -31.92 -19.64
CA VAL A 227 -8.54 -32.93 -18.59
C VAL A 227 -7.86 -34.24 -18.95
N THR A 228 -6.74 -34.49 -18.28
CA THR A 228 -5.96 -35.73 -18.35
C THR A 228 -5.85 -36.32 -16.95
N LYS A 229 -5.41 -37.57 -16.82
CA LYS A 229 -5.15 -38.17 -15.50
C LYS A 229 -4.18 -37.34 -14.68
N LYS A 230 -3.05 -36.94 -15.30
CA LYS A 230 -2.06 -36.07 -14.63
C LYS A 230 -2.66 -34.74 -14.17
N TYR A 231 -3.61 -34.16 -14.91
CA TYR A 231 -4.28 -32.92 -14.56
C TYR A 231 -5.26 -33.08 -13.40
N ILE A 232 -5.93 -34.25 -13.31
CA ILE A 232 -6.76 -34.56 -12.14
C ILE A 232 -5.88 -34.77 -10.90
N ASP A 233 -4.79 -35.57 -11.00
CA ASP A 233 -3.85 -35.77 -9.89
C ASP A 233 -3.26 -34.46 -9.39
N TYR A 234 -2.97 -33.51 -10.28
CA TYR A 234 -2.53 -32.17 -9.96
C TYR A 234 -3.58 -31.43 -9.10
N LEU A 235 -4.85 -31.42 -9.53
CA LEU A 235 -5.94 -30.78 -8.81
C LEU A 235 -6.14 -31.41 -7.40
N LEU A 236 -6.11 -32.75 -7.31
CA LEU A 236 -6.18 -33.45 -6.02
C LEU A 236 -5.02 -33.04 -5.10
N THR A 237 -3.83 -32.92 -5.67
CA THR A 237 -2.62 -32.52 -4.95
C THR A 237 -2.71 -31.07 -4.46
N ASP A 238 -3.23 -30.13 -5.27
CA ASP A 238 -3.37 -28.72 -4.90
C ASP A 238 -4.36 -28.53 -3.74
N VAL A 239 -5.48 -29.27 -3.69
CA VAL A 239 -6.42 -29.25 -2.57
C VAL A 239 -5.79 -29.76 -1.27
N ARG A 240 -5.07 -30.89 -1.32
CA ARG A 240 -4.33 -31.42 -0.17
C ARG A 240 -3.27 -30.45 0.34
N ALA A 241 -2.47 -29.92 -0.60
CA ALA A 241 -1.44 -28.94 -0.29
C ALA A 241 -2.04 -27.66 0.36
N THR A 242 -3.20 -27.21 -0.13
CA THR A 242 -3.92 -26.05 0.43
C THR A 242 -4.37 -26.31 1.86
N PHE A 243 -4.87 -27.52 2.16
CA PHE A 243 -5.22 -27.88 3.54
C PHE A 243 -3.99 -27.95 4.45
N GLU A 244 -2.91 -28.60 4.04
CA GLU A 244 -1.66 -28.66 4.83
C GLU A 244 -1.07 -27.27 5.06
N VAL A 245 -1.11 -26.38 4.05
CA VAL A 245 -0.72 -24.97 4.20
C VAL A 245 -1.58 -24.27 5.24
N TYR A 246 -2.91 -24.46 5.20
CA TYR A 246 -3.81 -23.91 6.21
C TYR A 246 -3.47 -24.38 7.61
N GLU A 247 -3.28 -25.69 7.86
CA GLU A 247 -2.90 -26.20 9.17
C GLU A 247 -1.61 -25.55 9.69
N LYS A 248 -0.59 -25.48 8.85
CA LYS A 248 0.68 -24.82 9.19
C LYS A 248 0.53 -23.32 9.46
N LEU A 249 -0.33 -22.62 8.72
CA LEU A 249 -0.61 -21.22 8.97
C LEU A 249 -1.37 -21.00 10.28
N ILE A 250 -2.24 -21.94 10.70
CA ILE A 250 -2.87 -21.89 12.03
C ILE A 250 -1.85 -22.12 13.12
N GLU A 251 -0.87 -23.03 12.95
CA GLU A 251 0.25 -23.20 13.88
C GLU A 251 1.04 -21.89 14.03
N GLU A 252 1.40 -21.24 12.92
CA GLU A 252 2.09 -19.93 12.93
C GLU A 252 1.24 -18.82 13.58
N LEU A 253 -0.07 -18.79 13.33
CA LEU A 253 -0.98 -17.83 13.95
C LEU A 253 -1.06 -18.01 15.47
N ASN A 254 -1.07 -19.25 15.96
CA ASN A 254 -1.14 -19.56 17.37
C ASN A 254 0.10 -19.08 18.15
N LEU A 255 1.24 -18.87 17.47
CA LEU A 255 2.43 -18.26 18.09
C LEU A 255 2.17 -16.86 18.65
N TYR A 256 1.27 -16.10 18.01
CA TYR A 256 0.94 -14.74 18.46
C TYR A 256 0.22 -14.69 19.81
N GLN A 257 -0.50 -15.75 20.17
CA GLN A 257 -1.35 -15.78 21.37
C GLN A 257 -2.34 -14.61 21.44
N ILE A 258 -2.82 -14.20 20.27
CA ILE A 258 -3.82 -13.14 20.08
C ILE A 258 -5.15 -13.80 19.70
N ASN A 259 -6.23 -13.40 20.38
CA ASN A 259 -7.59 -13.88 20.11
C ASN A 259 -8.17 -13.28 18.83
N ILE A 260 -7.62 -13.66 17.68
CA ILE A 260 -8.06 -13.21 16.36
C ILE A 260 -8.60 -14.40 15.55
N PRO A 261 -9.85 -14.34 15.06
CA PRO A 261 -10.35 -15.34 14.13
C PRO A 261 -9.55 -15.31 12.83
N PRO A 262 -9.10 -16.45 12.29
CA PRO A 262 -8.33 -16.50 11.04
C PRO A 262 -9.04 -15.81 9.87
N THR A 263 -10.38 -15.90 9.80
CA THR A 263 -11.23 -15.27 8.79
C THR A 263 -11.30 -13.74 8.88
N LYS A 264 -10.68 -13.11 9.90
CA LYS A 264 -10.60 -11.65 10.10
C LYS A 264 -9.22 -11.08 9.82
N ILE A 265 -8.31 -11.90 9.32
CA ILE A 265 -6.94 -11.48 8.99
C ILE A 265 -6.90 -11.09 7.51
N TYR A 266 -6.91 -9.80 7.22
CA TYR A 266 -6.83 -9.24 5.86
C TYR A 266 -5.47 -8.60 5.57
N SER A 267 -4.72 -8.25 6.60
CA SER A 267 -3.39 -7.62 6.52
C SER A 267 -2.67 -7.72 7.85
N ASN A 268 -1.39 -7.40 7.88
CA ASN A 268 -0.61 -7.32 9.11
C ASN A 268 -1.27 -6.37 10.14
N ALA A 269 -1.92 -5.29 9.67
CA ALA A 269 -2.67 -4.36 10.52
C ALA A 269 -3.78 -5.05 11.33
N SER A 270 -4.35 -6.15 10.85
CA SER A 270 -5.34 -6.94 11.61
C SER A 270 -4.74 -7.47 12.91
N LEU A 271 -3.50 -8.02 12.85
CA LEU A 271 -2.80 -8.54 14.04
C LEU A 271 -2.54 -7.42 15.07
N GLY A 272 -2.05 -6.25 14.60
CA GLY A 272 -1.81 -5.10 15.47
C GLY A 272 -3.07 -4.60 16.18
N LYS A 273 -4.20 -4.50 15.45
CA LYS A 273 -5.48 -4.09 16.04
C LYS A 273 -5.98 -5.06 17.10
N TYR A 274 -5.89 -6.37 16.86
CA TYR A 274 -6.32 -7.36 17.83
C TYR A 274 -5.38 -7.44 19.03
N ALA A 275 -4.07 -7.19 18.85
CA ALA A 275 -3.14 -7.07 19.97
C ALA A 275 -3.51 -5.90 20.90
N LEU A 276 -3.79 -4.71 20.34
CA LEU A 276 -4.25 -3.55 21.11
C LEU A 276 -5.59 -3.83 21.80
N MET A 277 -6.54 -4.48 21.11
CA MET A 277 -7.82 -4.89 21.71
C MET A 277 -7.63 -5.84 22.89
N GLN A 278 -6.73 -6.80 22.78
CA GLN A 278 -6.46 -7.79 23.83
C GLN A 278 -5.80 -7.15 25.05
N LEU A 279 -4.97 -6.11 24.85
CA LEU A 279 -4.42 -5.28 25.92
C LEU A 279 -5.47 -4.37 26.58
N GLY A 280 -6.68 -4.29 26.02
CA GLY A 280 -7.76 -3.43 26.52
C GLY A 280 -7.67 -1.99 26.06
N VAL A 281 -6.81 -1.66 25.06
CA VAL A 281 -6.68 -0.32 24.50
C VAL A 281 -7.95 0.08 23.75
N LYS A 282 -8.57 1.18 24.18
CA LYS A 282 -9.73 1.78 23.52
C LYS A 282 -9.29 2.72 22.41
N PRO A 283 -10.09 2.84 21.31
CA PRO A 283 -9.84 3.80 20.25
C PRO A 283 -9.82 5.26 20.73
N PHE A 284 -8.94 6.07 20.13
CA PHE A 284 -8.79 7.47 20.47
C PHE A 284 -10.11 8.26 20.42
N HIS A 285 -10.90 8.08 19.37
CA HIS A 285 -12.16 8.80 19.15
C HIS A 285 -13.28 8.39 20.13
N GLU A 286 -13.17 7.21 20.79
CA GLU A 286 -14.09 6.81 21.86
C GLU A 286 -13.80 7.57 23.15
N LEU A 287 -12.52 7.81 23.44
CA LEU A 287 -12.06 8.51 24.63
C LEU A 287 -12.08 10.04 24.46
N ASN A 288 -11.93 10.53 23.25
CA ASN A 288 -11.88 11.95 22.90
C ASN A 288 -12.94 12.30 21.82
N PRO A 289 -14.26 12.15 22.13
CA PRO A 289 -15.32 12.36 21.14
C PRO A 289 -15.44 13.82 20.69
N ASP A 290 -14.98 14.75 21.51
CA ASP A 290 -15.05 16.20 21.28
C ASP A 290 -13.73 16.76 20.71
N PHE A 291 -12.76 15.92 20.35
CA PHE A 291 -11.53 16.37 19.71
C PHE A 291 -11.84 17.12 18.40
N SER A 292 -11.21 18.27 18.20
CA SER A 292 -11.51 19.16 17.09
C SER A 292 -11.27 18.50 15.72
N PRO A 293 -12.31 18.39 14.86
CA PRO A 293 -12.12 17.93 13.48
C PRO A 293 -11.20 18.84 12.65
N GLU A 294 -11.19 20.13 12.97
CA GLU A 294 -10.29 21.11 12.36
C GLU A 294 -8.83 20.79 12.70
N MET A 295 -8.55 20.46 13.97
CA MET A 295 -7.21 20.04 14.35
C MET A 295 -6.81 18.72 13.66
N PHE A 296 -7.73 17.76 13.46
CA PHE A 296 -7.47 16.60 12.64
C PHE A 296 -7.12 16.98 11.19
N GLY A 297 -7.83 17.95 10.62
CA GLY A 297 -7.51 18.52 9.30
C GLY A 297 -6.10 19.09 9.27
N ASN A 298 -5.73 19.94 10.24
CA ASN A 298 -4.40 20.53 10.35
C ASN A 298 -3.29 19.47 10.44
N ILE A 299 -3.49 18.44 11.29
CA ILE A 299 -2.57 17.30 11.39
C ILE A 299 -2.46 16.55 10.06
N MET A 300 -3.60 16.29 9.39
CA MET A 300 -3.61 15.56 8.11
C MET A 300 -2.92 16.34 6.99
N THR A 301 -2.99 17.69 6.98
CA THR A 301 -2.25 18.50 5.99
C THR A 301 -0.74 18.36 6.13
N SER A 302 -0.24 18.10 7.34
CA SER A 302 1.16 17.84 7.65
C SER A 302 1.57 16.38 7.49
N TYR A 303 0.62 15.50 7.14
CA TYR A 303 0.91 14.08 6.97
C TYR A 303 1.57 13.80 5.63
N TYR A 304 2.82 13.38 5.70
CA TYR A 304 3.61 12.88 4.57
C TYR A 304 4.16 11.48 4.90
N GLY A 305 4.44 10.69 3.90
CA GLY A 305 5.05 9.37 4.07
C GLY A 305 6.55 9.42 4.42
N GLY A 306 7.22 8.29 4.30
CA GLY A 306 8.66 8.19 4.43
C GLY A 306 9.40 8.99 3.35
N ARG A 307 10.65 9.35 3.63
CA ARG A 307 11.55 10.02 2.69
C ARG A 307 12.21 8.97 1.79
N CYS A 308 12.10 9.14 0.47
CA CYS A 308 12.79 8.31 -0.51
C CYS A 308 13.34 9.18 -1.63
N GLU A 309 14.66 9.15 -1.87
CA GLU A 309 15.32 9.99 -2.86
C GLU A 309 16.61 9.38 -3.37
N CYS A 310 16.91 9.62 -4.66
CA CYS A 310 18.16 9.27 -5.31
C CYS A 310 18.97 10.56 -5.51
N LYS A 311 19.95 10.80 -4.65
CA LYS A 311 20.76 12.04 -4.65
C LYS A 311 21.89 12.01 -5.65
N ILE A 312 22.55 10.83 -5.80
CA ILE A 312 23.56 10.61 -6.82
C ILE A 312 22.96 9.75 -7.92
N ARG A 313 22.83 10.32 -9.09
CA ARG A 313 22.11 9.70 -10.21
C ARG A 313 23.07 9.34 -11.35
N ARG A 314 22.96 8.09 -11.83
CA ARG A 314 23.66 7.55 -13.01
C ARG A 314 25.19 7.66 -12.93
N VAL A 315 25.73 7.65 -11.71
CA VAL A 315 27.18 7.61 -11.44
C VAL A 315 27.44 6.46 -10.49
N PRO A 316 28.28 5.47 -10.88
CA PRO A 316 28.74 4.42 -9.98
C PRO A 316 29.41 5.03 -8.76
N THR A 317 28.89 4.74 -7.58
CA THR A 317 29.38 5.31 -6.34
C THR A 317 29.61 4.19 -5.33
N LYS A 318 30.80 4.13 -4.72
CA LYS A 318 31.08 3.17 -3.67
C LYS A 318 30.39 3.61 -2.38
N VAL A 319 29.57 2.73 -1.80
CA VAL A 319 28.76 3.05 -0.62
C VAL A 319 28.77 1.93 0.40
N THR A 320 28.56 2.32 1.67
CA THR A 320 28.08 1.44 2.74
C THR A 320 26.58 1.71 2.92
N VAL A 321 25.79 0.64 3.00
CA VAL A 321 24.32 0.71 3.16
C VAL A 321 24.01 0.67 4.64
N LEU A 322 23.66 1.80 5.21
CA LEU A 322 23.26 1.92 6.61
C LEU A 322 21.75 1.83 6.77
N ASP A 323 21.29 0.96 7.67
CA ASP A 323 19.87 0.68 7.93
C ASP A 323 19.54 0.89 9.41
N PHE A 324 18.53 1.68 9.69
CA PHE A 324 18.06 1.93 11.05
C PHE A 324 17.29 0.73 11.61
N THR A 325 17.70 0.26 12.75
CA THR A 325 17.01 -0.84 13.44
C THR A 325 15.64 -0.40 13.89
N SER A 326 14.60 -1.01 13.29
CA SER A 326 13.20 -0.75 13.65
C SER A 326 12.86 0.75 13.74
N MET A 327 13.10 1.52 12.66
CA MET A 327 12.99 2.97 12.60
C MET A 327 11.71 3.52 13.26
N TYR A 328 10.53 3.10 12.84
CA TYR A 328 9.25 3.59 13.38
C TYR A 328 9.05 3.22 14.86
N PRO A 329 9.31 1.98 15.30
CA PRO A 329 9.39 1.64 16.71
C PRO A 329 10.31 2.54 17.52
N THR A 330 11.52 2.78 17.04
CA THR A 330 12.51 3.64 17.69
C THR A 330 12.00 5.07 17.85
N VAL A 331 11.42 5.65 16.80
CA VAL A 331 10.80 6.97 16.85
C VAL A 331 9.63 7.01 17.85
N THR A 332 8.79 5.96 17.87
CA THR A 332 7.67 5.83 18.82
C THR A 332 8.15 5.86 20.26
N MET A 333 9.31 5.26 20.54
CA MET A 333 9.92 5.28 21.88
C MET A 333 10.51 6.64 22.23
N LEU A 334 11.29 7.25 21.34
CA LEU A 334 11.93 8.55 21.58
C LEU A 334 10.91 9.67 21.82
N LEU A 335 9.82 9.68 21.04
CA LEU A 335 8.71 10.63 21.17
C LEU A 335 7.74 10.25 22.29
N ASP A 336 7.96 9.15 23.01
CA ASP A 336 7.10 8.62 24.09
C ASP A 336 5.63 8.44 23.65
N LEU A 337 5.41 8.00 22.41
CA LEU A 337 4.07 7.92 21.82
C LEU A 337 3.21 6.79 22.44
N TRP A 338 3.81 5.84 23.17
CA TRP A 338 3.05 4.81 23.88
C TRP A 338 2.10 5.45 24.91
N LYS A 339 2.52 6.52 25.54
CA LYS A 339 1.68 7.27 26.49
C LYS A 339 0.41 7.83 25.85
N PHE A 340 0.46 8.23 24.57
CA PHE A 340 -0.72 8.68 23.82
C PHE A 340 -1.67 7.52 23.49
N ILE A 341 -1.12 6.32 23.24
CA ILE A 341 -1.92 5.13 22.93
C ILE A 341 -2.74 4.69 24.14
N ILE A 342 -2.19 4.81 25.34
CA ILE A 342 -2.83 4.37 26.59
C ILE A 342 -3.44 5.54 27.39
N ALA A 343 -3.38 6.77 26.89
CA ALA A 343 -3.94 7.92 27.59
C ALA A 343 -5.47 7.86 27.68
N GLU A 344 -6.02 8.41 28.74
CA GLU A 344 -7.45 8.68 28.90
C GLU A 344 -7.90 9.84 27.99
N SER A 345 -7.08 10.89 27.91
CA SER A 345 -7.35 12.05 27.07
C SER A 345 -6.07 12.71 26.56
N VAL A 346 -6.20 13.62 25.58
CA VAL A 346 -5.10 14.44 25.05
C VAL A 346 -5.47 15.90 25.13
N GLU A 347 -4.67 16.66 25.88
CA GLU A 347 -4.75 18.12 25.95
C GLU A 347 -3.93 18.78 24.84
N MET A 348 -4.34 20.01 24.46
CA MET A 348 -3.62 20.90 23.55
C MET A 348 -3.20 22.15 24.27
N LYS A 349 -1.92 22.54 24.14
CA LYS A 349 -1.35 23.76 24.72
C LYS A 349 -0.62 24.56 23.65
N VAL A 350 -0.95 25.84 23.50
CA VAL A 350 -0.18 26.76 22.66
C VAL A 350 1.18 27.03 23.32
N VAL A 351 2.26 26.83 22.56
CA VAL A 351 3.66 26.89 23.03
C VAL A 351 4.57 27.62 22.05
N THR A 352 4.04 28.60 21.35
CA THR A 352 4.71 29.26 20.21
C THR A 352 6.07 29.85 20.62
N ASP A 353 6.14 30.59 21.72
CA ASP A 353 7.39 31.22 22.17
C ASP A 353 8.40 30.21 22.70
N GLU A 354 7.94 29.15 23.40
CA GLU A 354 8.78 28.06 23.88
C GLU A 354 9.46 27.35 22.67
N ILE A 355 8.71 27.14 21.56
CA ILE A 355 9.25 26.49 20.38
C ILE A 355 10.22 27.38 19.61
N LYS A 356 9.95 28.68 19.49
CA LYS A 356 10.90 29.65 18.89
C LYS A 356 12.22 29.66 19.65
N GLU A 357 12.17 29.70 20.98
CA GLU A 357 13.35 29.67 21.84
C GLU A 357 14.13 28.35 21.67
N MET A 358 13.42 27.20 21.73
CA MET A 358 14.02 25.88 21.55
C MET A 358 14.74 25.77 20.21
N LEU A 359 14.10 26.21 19.12
CA LEU A 359 14.68 26.10 17.75
C LEU A 359 15.94 26.97 17.61
N SER A 360 16.12 28.02 18.38
CA SER A 360 17.33 28.85 18.38
C SER A 360 18.58 28.08 18.87
N GLY A 361 18.38 27.05 19.69
CA GLY A 361 19.46 26.19 20.23
C GLY A 361 19.58 24.83 19.55
N VAL A 362 18.72 24.51 18.59
CA VAL A 362 18.72 23.19 17.95
C VAL A 362 19.93 23.02 17.03
N ASN A 363 20.68 21.95 17.27
CA ASN A 363 21.78 21.47 16.43
C ASN A 363 21.92 19.96 16.58
N LEU A 364 22.88 19.34 15.93
CA LEU A 364 23.07 17.90 15.97
C LEU A 364 23.38 17.36 17.37
N ASP A 365 24.10 18.12 18.21
CA ASP A 365 24.40 17.72 19.60
C ASP A 365 23.14 17.77 20.47
N TYR A 366 22.30 18.81 20.32
CA TYR A 366 21.02 18.90 21.00
C TYR A 366 20.12 17.70 20.71
N LEU A 367 20.13 17.22 19.45
CA LEU A 367 19.31 16.10 18.99
C LEU A 367 19.84 14.74 19.43
N GLN A 368 21.13 14.62 19.82
CA GLN A 368 21.67 13.40 20.42
C GLN A 368 21.14 13.11 21.83
N ASN A 369 20.60 14.12 22.51
CA ASN A 369 19.97 13.91 23.81
C ASN A 369 18.54 13.36 23.64
N LYS A 370 18.40 12.04 23.84
CA LYS A 370 17.10 11.34 23.71
C LYS A 370 15.99 11.91 24.59
N ASN A 371 16.31 12.58 25.72
CA ASN A 371 15.33 13.18 26.62
C ASN A 371 14.61 14.39 26.02
N ASN A 372 15.20 15.05 25.02
CA ASN A 372 14.59 16.19 24.34
C ASN A 372 13.45 15.76 23.41
N TRP A 373 13.48 14.52 22.90
CA TRP A 373 12.54 14.06 21.87
C TRP A 373 11.09 14.00 22.30
N LYS A 374 10.82 13.68 23.58
CA LYS A 374 9.44 13.65 24.14
C LYS A 374 8.71 15.00 24.00
N ASP A 375 9.46 16.10 23.91
CA ASP A 375 8.93 17.45 23.77
C ASP A 375 8.62 17.83 22.31
N PHE A 376 8.89 16.96 21.33
CA PHE A 376 8.68 17.23 19.92
C PHE A 376 7.27 16.87 19.42
N VAL A 377 6.37 16.38 20.26
CA VAL A 377 4.98 16.11 19.85
C VAL A 377 4.20 17.42 19.76
N VAL A 378 4.54 18.20 18.75
CA VAL A 378 4.05 19.57 18.50
C VAL A 378 3.70 19.72 17.03
N MET A 379 2.57 20.38 16.77
CA MET A 379 2.22 20.87 15.43
C MET A 379 2.58 22.36 15.34
N VAL A 380 3.19 22.74 14.23
CA VAL A 380 3.70 24.10 13.99
C VAL A 380 3.06 24.66 12.72
N LYS A 381 2.44 25.81 12.85
CA LYS A 381 1.95 26.64 11.75
C LYS A 381 3.02 27.67 11.41
N LEU A 382 3.47 27.70 10.18
CA LEU A 382 4.58 28.54 9.76
C LEU A 382 4.37 29.12 8.35
N HIS A 383 5.09 30.19 8.07
CA HIS A 383 5.16 30.82 6.75
C HIS A 383 6.43 30.34 6.06
N PRO A 384 6.34 29.42 5.04
CA PRO A 384 7.54 28.88 4.41
C PRO A 384 8.22 29.91 3.52
N ASP A 385 9.51 30.14 3.71
CA ASP A 385 10.33 31.01 2.87
C ASP A 385 11.70 30.34 2.59
N GLU A 386 11.76 29.46 1.61
CA GLU A 386 12.96 28.68 1.26
C GLU A 386 13.37 27.68 2.37
N ASP A 387 12.41 27.19 3.13
CA ASP A 387 12.61 26.17 4.14
C ASP A 387 12.58 24.77 3.51
N ILE A 388 13.46 23.85 3.92
CA ILE A 388 13.52 22.47 3.42
C ILE A 388 12.45 21.63 4.13
N LEU A 389 11.31 21.45 3.48
CA LEU A 389 10.13 20.81 4.04
C LEU A 389 9.60 19.70 3.11
N PRO A 390 8.82 18.74 3.64
CA PRO A 390 8.07 17.81 2.80
C PRO A 390 7.05 18.58 1.95
N VAL A 391 7.07 18.33 0.63
CA VAL A 391 6.16 18.96 -0.33
C VAL A 391 5.58 17.89 -1.23
N ARG A 392 4.25 17.79 -1.28
CA ARG A 392 3.56 16.89 -2.21
C ARG A 392 3.16 17.69 -3.45
N LYS A 393 3.79 17.39 -4.59
CA LYS A 393 3.63 18.12 -5.84
C LYS A 393 3.62 17.20 -7.07
N ASN A 394 3.01 17.65 -8.13
CA ASN A 394 3.20 17.04 -9.45
C ASN A 394 4.50 17.55 -10.10
N TYR A 395 5.60 16.89 -9.77
CA TYR A 395 6.94 17.26 -10.28
C TYR A 395 7.13 17.01 -11.77
N LYS A 396 6.27 16.21 -12.42
CA LYS A 396 6.36 15.89 -13.87
C LYS A 396 5.59 16.86 -14.74
N GLY A 397 4.73 17.70 -14.16
CA GLY A 397 3.91 18.69 -14.87
C GLY A 397 2.81 18.08 -15.76
N LYS A 398 2.72 16.77 -15.88
CA LYS A 398 1.73 16.04 -16.69
C LYS A 398 1.07 14.94 -15.85
N GLY A 399 -0.25 14.79 -15.99
CA GLY A 399 -1.03 13.82 -15.23
C GLY A 399 -1.44 14.32 -13.84
N SER A 400 -2.07 13.45 -13.04
CA SER A 400 -2.64 13.77 -11.72
C SER A 400 -1.82 13.21 -10.55
N ALA A 401 -0.63 12.66 -10.79
CA ALA A 401 0.16 12.01 -9.74
C ALA A 401 0.98 13.05 -8.95
N TYR A 402 0.68 13.17 -7.67
CA TYR A 402 1.44 13.96 -6.72
C TYR A 402 2.47 13.07 -6.02
N ASN A 403 3.71 13.55 -5.92
CA ASN A 403 4.80 12.84 -5.24
C ASN A 403 5.35 13.69 -4.10
N VAL A 404 5.82 13.07 -3.04
CA VAL A 404 6.45 13.74 -1.91
C VAL A 404 7.95 13.91 -2.19
N GLY A 405 8.42 15.15 -2.09
CA GLY A 405 9.84 15.51 -2.11
C GLY A 405 10.18 16.33 -0.88
N ILE A 406 11.43 16.26 -0.43
CA ILE A 406 11.96 17.14 0.62
C ILE A 406 12.70 18.27 -0.10
N ASN A 407 12.07 19.42 -0.22
CA ASN A 407 12.52 20.51 -1.10
C ASN A 407 12.42 21.88 -0.43
N TYR A 408 13.12 22.87 -1.00
CA TYR A 408 12.92 24.26 -0.60
C TYR A 408 11.49 24.66 -0.93
N LEU A 409 10.75 25.12 0.06
CA LEU A 409 9.37 25.58 -0.10
C LEU A 409 9.26 27.07 0.23
N LYS A 410 8.60 27.80 -0.68
CA LYS A 410 8.16 29.17 -0.48
C LYS A 410 6.66 29.26 -0.76
N ALA A 411 5.90 29.86 0.17
CA ALA A 411 4.48 30.14 0.00
C ALA A 411 4.14 31.48 0.60
N ASP A 412 3.17 32.18 0.00
CA ASP A 412 2.64 33.44 0.55
C ASP A 412 1.47 33.21 1.52
N PHE A 413 1.34 31.97 2.07
CA PHE A 413 0.32 31.53 2.99
C PHE A 413 0.88 30.55 4.02
N GLU A 414 0.22 30.43 5.14
CA GLU A 414 0.66 29.61 6.28
C GLU A 414 0.34 28.13 6.06
N LEU A 415 1.22 27.25 6.52
CA LEU A 415 1.06 25.80 6.43
C LEU A 415 1.37 25.15 7.78
N TRP A 416 0.69 24.03 8.05
CA TRP A 416 0.97 23.22 9.22
C TRP A 416 2.02 22.14 8.91
N TYR A 417 2.97 22.00 9.83
CA TYR A 417 3.98 20.94 9.82
C TYR A 417 4.14 20.34 11.21
N SER A 418 4.61 19.09 11.29
CA SER A 418 5.06 18.51 12.56
C SER A 418 6.40 19.13 12.97
N LEU A 419 6.61 19.36 14.24
CA LEU A 419 7.86 19.93 14.75
C LEU A 419 9.13 19.16 14.31
N PRO A 420 9.16 17.82 14.26
CA PRO A 420 10.31 17.10 13.71
C PRO A 420 10.69 17.50 12.27
N ASP A 421 9.72 17.80 11.39
CA ASP A 421 10.01 18.29 10.03
C ASP A 421 10.60 19.71 10.07
N VAL A 422 10.11 20.57 10.98
CA VAL A 422 10.65 21.92 11.18
C VAL A 422 12.07 21.88 11.70
N ILE A 423 12.35 21.02 12.68
CA ILE A 423 13.71 20.76 13.19
C ILE A 423 14.61 20.28 12.04
N GLY A 424 14.12 19.35 11.23
CA GLY A 424 14.84 18.87 10.05
C GLY A 424 15.21 20.00 9.08
N SER A 425 14.30 20.96 8.86
CA SER A 425 14.58 22.16 8.08
C SER A 425 15.67 23.02 8.72
N VAL A 426 15.57 23.28 10.01
CA VAL A 426 16.56 24.13 10.75
C VAL A 426 17.96 23.55 10.63
N ILE A 427 18.16 22.25 10.87
CA ILE A 427 19.51 21.65 10.81
C ILE A 427 20.09 21.56 9.39
N LEU A 428 19.23 21.53 8.36
CA LEU A 428 19.66 21.47 6.96
C LEU A 428 19.94 22.83 6.36
N THR A 429 19.20 23.88 6.79
CA THR A 429 19.28 25.25 6.25
C THR A 429 20.09 26.20 7.14
N GLY A 430 20.16 25.95 8.45
CA GLY A 430 20.68 26.90 9.47
C GLY A 430 19.73 28.07 9.74
N LYS A 431 18.49 28.03 9.23
CA LYS A 431 17.51 29.10 9.33
C LYS A 431 16.27 28.61 10.11
N ILE A 432 15.75 29.43 11.00
CA ILE A 432 14.48 29.19 11.70
C ILE A 432 13.36 29.74 10.82
N PRO A 433 12.33 28.92 10.47
CA PRO A 433 11.17 29.40 9.75
C PRO A 433 10.38 30.45 10.52
N GLU A 434 9.59 31.25 9.83
CA GLU A 434 8.65 32.19 10.47
C GLU A 434 7.47 31.42 11.08
N ILE A 435 7.51 31.22 12.40
CA ILE A 435 6.51 30.45 13.14
C ILE A 435 5.37 31.39 13.55
N VAL A 436 4.14 31.02 13.15
CA VAL A 436 2.91 31.72 13.48
C VAL A 436 2.29 31.17 14.76
N GLU A 437 2.19 29.87 14.88
CA GLU A 437 1.58 29.18 16.01
C GLU A 437 2.25 27.82 16.23
N ALA A 438 2.38 27.40 17.48
CA ALA A 438 2.79 26.05 17.82
C ALA A 438 1.89 25.44 18.89
N VAL A 439 1.39 24.22 18.67
CA VAL A 439 0.47 23.52 19.55
C VAL A 439 1.10 22.21 19.99
N ARG A 440 1.38 22.09 21.30
CA ARG A 440 1.86 20.84 21.93
C ARG A 440 0.70 19.97 22.35
N PHE A 441 0.82 18.68 22.11
CA PHE A 441 -0.12 17.68 22.59
C PHE A 441 0.44 16.99 23.82
N ILE A 442 -0.41 16.81 24.84
CA ILE A 442 -0.02 16.28 26.15
C ILE A 442 -0.97 15.14 26.51
N PRO A 443 -0.48 13.88 26.62
CA PRO A 443 -1.31 12.77 27.07
C PRO A 443 -1.63 12.91 28.55
N LYS A 444 -2.89 12.70 28.93
CA LYS A 444 -3.40 12.81 30.30
C LYS A 444 -4.04 11.52 30.77
N GLY A 445 -3.74 11.16 31.99
CA GLY A 445 -4.29 9.97 32.62
C GLY A 445 -3.85 8.67 31.96
N ILE A 446 -4.37 7.57 32.48
CA ILE A 446 -4.24 6.23 31.91
C ILE A 446 -5.65 5.69 31.76
N GLN A 447 -6.02 5.25 30.55
CA GLN A 447 -7.36 4.77 30.26
C GLN A 447 -7.72 3.52 31.07
N GLU A 448 -8.98 3.43 31.46
CA GLU A 448 -9.51 2.26 32.14
C GLU A 448 -9.66 1.06 31.21
N GLY A 449 -9.50 -0.15 31.78
CA GLY A 449 -9.73 -1.40 31.07
C GLY A 449 -8.49 -2.03 30.46
N LEU A 450 -7.31 -1.42 30.65
CA LEU A 450 -6.03 -2.03 30.27
C LEU A 450 -5.77 -3.33 31.03
N LYS A 451 -5.22 -4.32 30.35
CA LYS A 451 -5.04 -5.68 30.89
C LYS A 451 -3.63 -6.18 30.67
N LYS A 452 -3.03 -6.72 31.74
CA LYS A 452 -1.84 -7.57 31.57
C LYS A 452 -2.20 -8.76 30.65
N THR A 453 -1.42 -8.97 29.62
CA THR A 453 -1.75 -9.93 28.55
C THR A 453 -0.49 -10.63 28.06
N ARG A 454 -0.62 -11.91 27.73
CA ARG A 454 0.46 -12.67 27.10
C ARG A 454 0.35 -12.58 25.57
N ILE A 455 1.40 -12.12 24.92
CA ILE A 455 1.53 -11.99 23.46
C ILE A 455 2.90 -12.54 23.05
N LEU A 456 2.94 -13.46 22.08
CA LEU A 456 4.18 -14.09 21.58
C LEU A 456 5.04 -14.71 22.69
N GLY A 457 4.39 -15.25 23.73
CA GLY A 457 5.06 -15.85 24.91
C GLY A 457 5.54 -14.84 25.93
N ILE A 458 5.29 -13.54 25.77
CA ILE A 458 5.74 -12.46 26.64
C ILE A 458 4.54 -11.93 27.45
N ASP A 459 4.66 -11.84 28.78
CA ASP A 459 3.69 -11.18 29.63
C ASP A 459 3.91 -9.67 29.61
N ILE A 460 2.93 -8.91 29.16
CA ILE A 460 3.02 -7.47 28.94
C ILE A 460 2.00 -6.75 29.82
N ASN A 461 2.47 -5.81 30.62
CA ASN A 461 1.63 -4.87 31.35
C ASN A 461 1.65 -3.51 30.65
N PRO A 462 0.60 -3.12 29.89
CA PRO A 462 0.59 -1.92 29.09
C PRO A 462 0.70 -0.60 29.88
N THR A 463 0.42 -0.62 31.20
CA THR A 463 0.54 0.56 32.08
C THR A 463 1.97 0.83 32.55
N GLN A 464 2.83 -0.17 32.48
CA GLN A 464 4.22 -0.11 32.96
C GLN A 464 5.24 -0.24 31.84
N GLU A 465 4.86 -0.90 30.74
CA GLU A 465 5.76 -1.31 29.66
C GLU A 465 5.28 -0.78 28.33
N ASN A 466 6.20 -0.30 27.53
CA ASN A 466 5.95 -0.01 26.13
C ASN A 466 6.00 -1.31 25.32
N LEU A 467 4.84 -1.78 24.83
CA LEU A 467 4.73 -3.02 24.07
C LEU A 467 5.72 -3.08 22.90
N VAL A 468 5.90 -1.96 22.20
CA VAL A 468 6.79 -1.91 21.02
C VAL A 468 8.24 -2.14 21.43
N GLN A 469 8.67 -1.53 22.53
CA GLN A 469 10.01 -1.71 23.10
C GLN A 469 10.25 -3.17 23.50
N VAL A 470 9.36 -3.71 24.31
CA VAL A 470 9.45 -5.10 24.82
C VAL A 470 9.60 -6.10 23.67
N LEU A 471 8.80 -5.93 22.61
CA LEU A 471 8.85 -6.81 21.45
C LEU A 471 10.15 -6.67 20.65
N VAL A 472 10.69 -5.46 20.45
CA VAL A 472 11.96 -5.26 19.74
C VAL A 472 13.12 -5.86 20.52
N GLU A 473 13.15 -5.64 21.85
CA GLU A 473 14.19 -6.17 22.73
C GLU A 473 14.14 -7.71 22.81
N GLU A 474 12.96 -8.29 22.92
CA GLU A 474 12.81 -9.75 22.88
C GLU A 474 13.25 -10.36 21.55
N ARG A 475 12.90 -9.72 20.44
CA ARG A 475 13.38 -10.15 19.12
C ARG A 475 14.91 -10.15 19.04
N GLN A 476 15.57 -9.20 19.68
CA GLN A 476 17.04 -9.15 19.71
C GLN A 476 17.63 -10.30 20.52
N LYS A 477 17.04 -10.63 21.67
CA LYS A 477 17.44 -11.80 22.46
C LYS A 477 17.33 -13.09 21.63
N ILE A 478 16.18 -13.30 20.98
CA ILE A 478 15.98 -14.46 20.11
C ILE A 478 17.02 -14.52 18.99
N LYS A 479 17.44 -13.40 18.42
CA LYS A 479 18.49 -13.39 17.40
C LYS A 479 19.84 -13.79 17.95
N GLN A 480 20.19 -13.31 19.16
CA GLN A 480 21.41 -13.72 19.86
C GLN A 480 21.40 -15.22 20.14
N ASP A 481 20.26 -15.77 20.59
CA ASP A 481 20.11 -17.22 20.78
C ASP A 481 20.29 -17.99 19.46
N LEU A 482 19.69 -17.51 18.35
CA LEU A 482 19.83 -18.11 17.02
C LEU A 482 21.27 -18.11 16.50
N ASP A 483 22.07 -17.11 16.88
CA ASP A 483 23.48 -17.01 16.50
C ASP A 483 24.36 -18.02 17.29
N THR A 484 23.89 -18.54 18.42
CA THR A 484 24.60 -19.49 19.28
C THR A 484 24.29 -20.96 18.98
N ILE A 485 23.16 -21.26 18.32
CA ILE A 485 22.70 -22.63 18.03
C ILE A 485 22.88 -22.98 16.55
N SER A 486 23.09 -24.26 16.25
CA SER A 486 23.14 -24.74 14.87
C SER A 486 21.78 -24.70 14.19
N LYS A 487 21.77 -24.62 12.85
CA LYS A 487 20.52 -24.64 12.07
C LYS A 487 19.73 -25.95 12.22
N ASP A 488 20.38 -27.02 12.60
CA ASP A 488 19.80 -28.35 12.82
C ASP A 488 19.29 -28.54 14.26
N HIS A 489 19.47 -27.54 15.13
CA HIS A 489 18.96 -27.58 16.48
C HIS A 489 17.42 -27.65 16.50
N PRO A 490 16.77 -28.49 17.32
CA PRO A 490 15.31 -28.65 17.35
C PRO A 490 14.55 -27.32 17.49
N ASP A 491 15.06 -26.40 18.30
CA ASP A 491 14.40 -25.13 18.60
C ASP A 491 14.67 -24.05 17.54
N TYR A 492 15.63 -24.27 16.61
CA TYR A 492 16.04 -23.24 15.65
C TYR A 492 14.86 -22.70 14.83
N GLN A 493 14.04 -23.60 14.28
CA GLN A 493 12.91 -23.19 13.43
C GLN A 493 11.83 -22.45 14.24
N GLN A 494 11.55 -22.91 15.46
CA GLN A 494 10.56 -22.27 16.35
C GLN A 494 11.02 -20.84 16.74
N LEU A 495 12.27 -20.66 17.14
CA LEU A 495 12.84 -19.36 17.47
C LEU A 495 12.82 -18.43 16.25
N LYS A 496 13.15 -18.94 15.08
CA LYS A 496 13.11 -18.19 13.83
C LYS A 496 11.69 -17.72 13.47
N SER A 497 10.68 -18.59 13.56
CA SER A 497 9.26 -18.25 13.36
C SER A 497 8.81 -17.21 14.38
N ARG A 498 9.18 -17.35 15.65
CA ARG A 498 8.84 -16.38 16.71
C ARG A 498 9.49 -15.01 16.45
N ALA A 499 10.76 -14.97 16.08
CA ALA A 499 11.45 -13.72 15.71
C ALA A 499 10.77 -13.01 14.49
N GLN A 500 10.30 -13.78 13.52
CA GLN A 500 9.56 -13.26 12.38
C GLN A 500 8.17 -12.75 12.79
N ALA A 501 7.43 -13.47 13.62
CA ALA A 501 6.13 -13.07 14.15
C ALA A 501 6.23 -11.74 14.93
N ILE A 502 7.26 -11.59 15.77
CA ILE A 502 7.54 -10.33 16.48
C ILE A 502 7.77 -9.19 15.47
N LYS A 503 8.60 -9.41 14.45
CA LYS A 503 8.86 -8.38 13.41
C LYS A 503 7.57 -7.92 12.74
N ILE A 504 6.70 -8.86 12.38
CA ILE A 504 5.42 -8.57 11.74
C ILE A 504 4.52 -7.75 12.67
N LEU A 505 4.37 -8.17 13.93
CA LEU A 505 3.52 -7.49 14.90
C LEU A 505 4.01 -6.08 15.22
N VAL A 506 5.31 -5.90 15.44
CA VAL A 506 5.93 -4.59 15.68
C VAL A 506 5.67 -3.64 14.52
N ASN A 507 5.88 -4.09 13.28
CA ASN A 507 5.61 -3.27 12.10
C ASN A 507 4.11 -2.95 11.95
N ALA A 508 3.23 -3.91 12.27
CA ALA A 508 1.78 -3.72 12.21
C ALA A 508 1.27 -2.64 13.18
N MET A 509 1.91 -2.51 14.34
CA MET A 509 1.51 -1.55 15.39
C MET A 509 2.22 -0.20 15.30
N SER A 510 3.29 -0.09 14.52
CA SER A 510 4.14 1.09 14.54
C SER A 510 3.66 2.22 13.65
N TYR A 511 2.64 2.03 12.76
CA TYR A 511 2.30 3.08 11.81
C TYR A 511 0.89 2.97 11.21
N GLY A 512 0.65 1.99 10.34
CA GLY A 512 -0.50 1.98 9.42
C GLY A 512 -1.88 2.01 10.08
N ILE A 513 -2.03 1.43 11.26
CA ILE A 513 -3.31 1.38 12.00
C ILE A 513 -3.77 2.77 12.49
N PHE A 514 -2.83 3.69 12.71
CA PHE A 514 -3.13 5.05 13.20
C PHE A 514 -3.53 6.01 12.09
N ILE A 515 -3.29 5.66 10.84
CA ILE A 515 -3.61 6.49 9.67
C ILE A 515 -4.58 5.81 8.71
N GLU A 516 -5.23 4.75 9.17
CA GLU A 516 -6.16 3.97 8.36
C GLU A 516 -7.42 4.77 8.04
N LEU A 517 -7.64 5.01 6.75
CA LEU A 517 -8.85 5.58 6.18
C LEU A 517 -9.38 4.63 5.10
N ASN A 518 -10.63 4.21 5.24
CA ASN A 518 -11.27 3.24 4.38
C ASN A 518 -12.25 3.94 3.44
N PRO A 519 -12.05 3.93 2.11
CA PRO A 519 -12.99 4.53 1.18
C PRO A 519 -14.31 3.73 1.16
N GLU A 520 -15.43 4.43 1.34
CA GLU A 520 -16.77 3.89 1.14
C GLU A 520 -17.43 4.56 -0.06
N GLU A 521 -17.80 3.76 -1.07
CA GLU A 521 -18.45 4.23 -2.29
C GLU A 521 -19.95 4.51 -2.02
N LYS A 522 -20.21 5.68 -1.48
CA LYS A 522 -21.58 6.14 -1.20
C LYS A 522 -21.64 7.65 -1.36
N LYS A 523 -22.54 8.13 -2.21
CA LYS A 523 -22.77 9.57 -2.32
C LYS A 523 -23.15 10.15 -0.96
N SER A 524 -22.36 11.09 -0.48
CA SER A 524 -22.53 11.70 0.83
C SER A 524 -22.12 13.16 0.79
N ASP A 525 -22.86 13.98 1.53
CA ASP A 525 -22.40 15.32 1.86
C ASP A 525 -21.35 15.20 2.96
N ILE A 526 -20.19 15.76 2.75
CA ILE A 526 -19.06 15.70 3.66
C ILE A 526 -18.59 17.10 4.04
N GLU A 527 -18.09 17.23 5.24
CA GLU A 527 -17.31 18.37 5.69
C GLU A 527 -15.83 18.00 5.52
N VAL A 528 -15.11 18.87 4.85
CA VAL A 528 -13.68 18.72 4.55
C VAL A 528 -12.91 19.67 5.42
N TYR A 529 -11.95 19.14 6.16
CA TYR A 529 -11.06 19.87 7.05
C TYR A 529 -9.62 19.79 6.51
N GLY A 530 -9.04 20.91 6.22
CA GLY A 530 -7.71 21.04 5.63
C GLY A 530 -7.10 22.37 5.97
N LEU A 531 -6.48 23.03 4.99
CA LEU A 531 -6.01 24.40 5.17
C LEU A 531 -7.20 25.37 5.33
N ASP A 532 -8.29 25.09 4.63
CA ASP A 532 -9.61 25.70 4.82
C ASP A 532 -10.67 24.61 4.97
N ASN A 533 -11.74 24.96 5.69
CA ASN A 533 -12.87 24.06 5.91
C ASN A 533 -14.01 24.38 4.92
N PHE A 534 -14.53 23.34 4.26
CA PHE A 534 -15.62 23.50 3.30
C PHE A 534 -16.50 22.25 3.23
N LYS A 535 -17.68 22.40 2.63
CA LYS A 535 -18.61 21.29 2.36
C LYS A 535 -18.50 20.86 0.92
N SER A 536 -18.56 19.55 0.70
CA SER A 536 -18.57 18.92 -0.63
C SER A 536 -19.56 17.78 -0.67
N SER A 537 -20.05 17.43 -1.87
CA SER A 537 -20.88 16.25 -2.09
C SER A 537 -20.13 15.28 -2.98
N GLU A 538 -19.66 14.18 -2.38
CA GLU A 538 -18.75 13.23 -3.02
C GLU A 538 -19.40 11.86 -3.18
N ASN A 539 -18.99 11.10 -4.20
CA ASN A 539 -19.45 9.73 -4.43
C ASN A 539 -18.73 8.71 -3.54
N ILE A 540 -17.61 9.12 -2.97
CA ILE A 540 -16.79 8.32 -2.05
C ILE A 540 -16.52 9.19 -0.84
N TYR A 541 -16.58 8.62 0.35
CA TYR A 541 -16.09 9.26 1.56
C TYR A 541 -15.12 8.34 2.30
N GLU A 542 -14.25 8.90 3.10
CA GLU A 542 -13.27 8.15 3.88
C GLU A 542 -13.82 7.90 5.28
N LYS A 543 -13.83 6.62 5.70
CA LYS A 543 -14.19 6.21 7.04
C LYS A 543 -12.94 5.85 7.82
N GLU A 544 -12.85 6.39 9.01
CA GLU A 544 -11.76 6.09 9.95
C GLU A 544 -11.68 4.60 10.30
N GLY A 545 -10.46 4.09 10.37
CA GLY A 545 -10.16 2.80 10.98
C GLY A 545 -10.34 2.84 12.49
N LYS A 546 -10.41 1.66 13.13
CA LYS A 546 -10.70 1.55 14.58
C LYS A 546 -9.72 2.34 15.44
N TYR A 547 -8.42 2.29 15.13
CA TYR A 547 -7.37 2.98 15.90
C TYR A 547 -6.84 4.22 15.20
N PHE A 548 -7.68 4.87 14.36
CA PHE A 548 -7.30 6.12 13.72
C PHE A 548 -6.90 7.18 14.75
N HIS A 549 -5.65 7.65 14.64
CA HIS A 549 -5.04 8.65 15.50
C HIS A 549 -3.98 9.41 14.69
N PRO A 550 -4.38 10.37 13.84
CA PRO A 550 -3.49 10.96 12.83
C PRO A 550 -2.26 11.64 13.42
N LEU A 551 -2.34 12.16 14.65
CA LEU A 551 -1.17 12.71 15.35
C LEU A 551 -0.03 11.69 15.46
N LEU A 552 -0.34 10.44 15.86
CA LEU A 552 0.68 9.38 15.94
C LEU A 552 1.27 9.09 14.56
N GLY A 553 0.41 8.95 13.54
CA GLY A 553 0.87 8.72 12.17
C GLY A 553 1.78 9.83 11.63
N ALA A 554 1.43 11.09 11.89
CA ALA A 554 2.23 12.26 11.50
C ALA A 554 3.56 12.29 12.25
N MET A 555 3.55 12.10 13.58
CA MET A 555 4.76 12.14 14.42
C MET A 555 5.74 11.01 14.10
N ILE A 556 5.26 9.78 13.89
CA ILE A 556 6.11 8.64 13.53
C ILE A 556 6.83 8.90 12.20
N THR A 557 6.12 9.36 11.19
CA THR A 557 6.73 9.60 9.87
C THR A 557 7.61 10.84 9.84
N SER A 558 7.26 11.90 10.54
CA SER A 558 8.11 13.11 10.64
C SER A 558 9.35 12.87 11.48
N GLY A 559 9.26 12.11 12.59
CA GLY A 559 10.42 11.68 13.37
C GLY A 559 11.39 10.83 12.55
N SER A 560 10.87 9.92 11.71
CA SER A 560 11.69 9.15 10.76
C SER A 560 12.38 10.06 9.73
N ARG A 561 11.68 11.07 9.20
CA ARG A 561 12.29 12.06 8.30
C ARG A 561 13.35 12.90 9.02
N LEU A 562 13.15 13.20 10.31
CA LEU A 562 14.16 13.87 11.13
C LEU A 562 15.42 13.03 11.29
N PHE A 563 15.32 11.71 11.54
CA PHE A 563 16.49 10.82 11.55
C PHE A 563 17.28 10.91 10.24
N LEU A 564 16.60 10.87 9.10
CA LEU A 564 17.27 10.99 7.80
C LEU A 564 17.82 12.39 7.55
N ALA A 565 17.18 13.45 8.07
CA ALA A 565 17.70 14.83 8.01
C ALA A 565 18.97 14.99 8.87
N MET A 566 18.98 14.37 10.05
CA MET A 566 20.19 14.33 10.93
C MET A 566 21.32 13.55 10.27
N ALA A 567 21.02 12.41 9.64
CA ALA A 567 22.02 11.64 8.91
C ALA A 567 22.60 12.43 7.73
N GLU A 568 21.74 13.14 6.96
CA GLU A 568 22.19 14.05 5.89
C GLU A 568 23.09 15.17 6.43
N ALA A 569 22.67 15.84 7.51
CA ALA A 569 23.43 16.92 8.13
C ALA A 569 24.79 16.42 8.64
N LYS A 570 24.82 15.23 9.28
CA LYS A 570 26.06 14.61 9.75
C LYS A 570 27.02 14.27 8.60
N VAL A 571 26.51 13.68 7.54
CA VAL A 571 27.33 13.39 6.32
C VAL A 571 27.84 14.69 5.69
N LYS A 572 27.07 15.76 5.72
CA LYS A 572 27.48 17.09 5.22
C LYS A 572 28.59 17.70 6.10
N GLU A 573 28.51 17.61 7.44
CA GLU A 573 29.59 17.99 8.34
C GLU A 573 30.92 17.27 8.04
N LEU A 574 30.84 16.00 7.64
CA LEU A 574 31.98 15.19 7.23
C LEU A 574 32.52 15.52 5.81
N GLY A 575 31.99 16.59 5.19
CA GLY A 575 32.40 17.04 3.86
C GLY A 575 31.96 16.14 2.71
N SER A 576 30.85 15.41 2.87
CA SER A 576 30.33 14.45 1.90
C SER A 576 28.82 14.62 1.63
N THR A 577 28.26 13.76 0.79
CA THR A 577 26.81 13.67 0.56
C THR A 577 26.37 12.21 0.55
N HIS A 578 25.12 11.97 0.86
CA HIS A 578 24.53 10.64 0.69
C HIS A 578 24.28 10.35 -0.79
N ALA A 579 24.26 9.07 -1.15
CA ALA A 579 23.92 8.65 -2.51
C ALA A 579 22.43 8.39 -2.68
N TYR A 580 21.80 7.77 -1.66
CA TYR A 580 20.40 7.35 -1.70
C TYR A 580 19.81 7.29 -0.28
N MET A 581 18.50 7.48 -0.17
CA MET A 581 17.71 7.27 1.05
C MET A 581 16.39 6.59 0.73
N ASP A 582 15.94 5.68 1.60
CA ASP A 582 14.59 5.12 1.52
C ASP A 582 14.07 4.75 2.92
N THR A 583 13.19 5.57 3.45
CA THR A 583 12.41 5.38 4.68
C THR A 583 13.26 5.20 5.94
N ASP A 584 14.07 4.16 6.03
CA ASP A 584 14.89 3.72 7.17
C ASP A 584 16.35 3.44 6.80
N SER A 585 16.75 3.76 5.59
CA SER A 585 18.13 3.53 5.13
C SER A 585 18.75 4.76 4.48
N ILE A 586 20.09 4.84 4.62
CA ILE A 586 20.92 5.86 3.97
C ILE A 586 22.20 5.20 3.40
N PHE A 587 22.56 5.57 2.17
CA PHE A 587 23.77 5.10 1.50
C PHE A 587 24.84 6.19 1.56
N VAL A 588 25.91 5.92 2.27
CA VAL A 588 26.98 6.88 2.55
C VAL A 588 28.33 6.40 2.02
N ALA A 589 29.27 7.33 1.84
CA ALA A 589 30.64 6.96 1.50
C ALA A 589 31.25 6.08 2.61
N PRO A 590 31.93 4.97 2.28
CA PRO A 590 32.41 3.99 3.27
C PRO A 590 33.28 4.58 4.39
N ARG A 591 34.09 5.58 4.07
CA ARG A 591 34.97 6.26 5.04
C ARG A 591 34.23 7.01 6.15
N HIS A 592 32.94 7.28 5.99
CA HIS A 592 32.12 8.03 6.94
C HIS A 592 31.07 7.15 7.64
N ALA A 593 30.96 5.87 7.25
CA ALA A 593 29.92 4.98 7.77
C ALA A 593 29.97 4.83 9.28
N GLN A 594 31.19 4.63 9.84
CA GLN A 594 31.38 4.45 11.27
C GLN A 594 31.03 5.73 12.05
N ASP A 595 31.45 6.91 11.60
CA ASP A 595 31.14 8.19 12.25
C ASP A 595 29.64 8.44 12.33
N VAL A 596 28.90 8.06 11.29
CA VAL A 596 27.44 8.19 11.26
C VAL A 596 26.79 7.17 12.20
N MET A 597 27.25 5.91 12.23
CA MET A 597 26.74 4.90 13.16
C MET A 597 26.98 5.31 14.62
N ASP A 598 28.18 5.76 14.97
CA ASP A 598 28.55 6.19 16.32
C ASP A 598 27.72 7.42 16.77
N TYR A 599 27.44 8.36 15.82
CA TYR A 599 26.58 9.49 16.08
C TYR A 599 25.18 9.05 16.56
N PHE A 600 24.56 8.11 15.84
CA PHE A 600 23.22 7.65 16.18
C PHE A 600 23.18 6.70 17.37
N GLN A 601 24.24 5.96 17.69
CA GLN A 601 24.24 5.04 18.82
C GLN A 601 23.94 5.73 20.16
N LYS A 602 24.26 7.02 20.29
CA LYS A 602 23.92 7.83 21.48
C LYS A 602 22.41 8.04 21.67
N LEU A 603 21.62 7.94 20.59
CA LEU A 603 20.16 8.01 20.61
C LEU A 603 19.47 6.69 20.91
N ASN A 604 20.22 5.62 21.05
CA ASN A 604 19.65 4.28 21.23
C ASN A 604 18.72 4.24 22.46
N PRO A 605 17.39 4.00 22.30
CA PRO A 605 16.46 3.97 23.40
C PRO A 605 16.33 2.59 24.08
N TYR A 606 16.94 1.54 23.46
CA TYR A 606 16.85 0.15 23.91
C TYR A 606 17.79 -0.15 25.08
N ASN A 607 17.56 -1.29 25.76
CA ASN A 607 18.41 -1.76 26.83
C ASN A 607 19.86 -1.95 26.33
N PRO A 608 20.86 -1.25 26.95
CA PRO A 608 22.27 -1.35 26.55
C PRO A 608 22.85 -2.77 26.60
N GLU A 609 22.37 -3.62 27.52
CA GLU A 609 22.84 -5.00 27.68
C GLU A 609 22.58 -5.88 26.45
N LEU A 610 21.61 -5.48 25.61
CA LEU A 610 21.24 -6.22 24.39
C LEU A 610 22.15 -5.89 23.21
N ASN A 611 23.07 -4.91 23.33
CA ASN A 611 23.98 -4.50 22.27
C ASN A 611 23.28 -4.31 20.91
N ILE A 612 22.17 -3.57 20.92
CA ILE A 612 21.42 -3.25 19.71
C ILE A 612 22.14 -2.09 19.01
N ASP A 613 22.59 -2.30 17.78
CA ASP A 613 23.04 -1.20 16.93
C ASP A 613 21.84 -0.44 16.39
N LEU A 614 21.72 0.85 16.71
CA LEU A 614 20.61 1.68 16.24
C LEU A 614 20.70 1.89 14.73
N LEU A 615 21.90 2.09 14.20
CA LEU A 615 22.20 2.16 12.78
C LEU A 615 23.30 1.16 12.47
N LYS A 616 23.11 0.30 11.49
CA LYS A 616 24.02 -0.81 11.16
C LYS A 616 24.32 -0.90 9.67
N ASP A 617 25.45 -1.47 9.33
CA ASP A 617 25.77 -1.86 7.97
C ASP A 617 24.94 -3.10 7.56
N ASP A 618 23.95 -2.90 6.70
CA ASP A 618 23.03 -3.95 6.24
C ASP A 618 23.71 -5.00 5.36
N LYS A 619 24.69 -4.60 4.54
CA LYS A 619 25.38 -5.49 3.59
C LYS A 619 26.67 -6.07 4.14
N LYS A 620 27.15 -5.59 5.29
CA LYS A 620 28.40 -5.96 5.97
C LYS A 620 29.67 -5.82 5.10
N THR A 621 29.57 -5.16 3.97
CA THR A 621 30.65 -4.90 3.03
C THR A 621 30.29 -3.76 2.10
N ASP A 622 31.29 -3.02 1.68
CA ASP A 622 31.11 -1.98 0.68
C ASP A 622 30.62 -2.55 -0.66
N VAL A 623 29.71 -1.83 -1.26
CA VAL A 623 29.15 -2.15 -2.57
C VAL A 623 29.19 -0.94 -3.49
N TRP A 624 29.12 -1.17 -4.79
CA TRP A 624 28.86 -0.12 -5.77
C TRP A 624 27.38 0.11 -5.90
N PHE A 625 26.97 1.36 -5.87
CA PHE A 625 25.61 1.82 -6.11
C PHE A 625 25.52 2.48 -7.47
N TYR A 626 24.50 2.11 -8.25
CA TYR A 626 24.10 2.81 -9.46
C TYR A 626 22.61 3.13 -9.38
N GLY A 627 22.28 4.41 -9.18
CA GLY A 627 20.91 4.90 -8.99
C GLY A 627 20.37 5.56 -10.25
N ILE A 628 19.13 5.25 -10.60
CA ILE A 628 18.37 5.91 -11.68
C ILE A 628 17.41 6.93 -11.08
N SER A 629 16.60 6.51 -10.12
CA SER A 629 15.65 7.36 -9.37
C SER A 629 15.16 6.63 -8.13
N SER A 630 14.28 7.25 -7.36
CA SER A 630 13.65 6.62 -6.19
C SER A 630 13.09 5.25 -6.54
N LYS A 631 13.50 4.21 -5.79
CA LYS A 631 13.16 2.79 -5.96
C LYS A 631 13.55 2.17 -7.32
N ARG A 632 14.56 2.76 -7.97
CA ARG A 632 15.20 2.27 -9.20
C ARG A 632 16.70 2.37 -9.05
N TYR A 633 17.32 1.34 -8.54
CA TYR A 633 18.77 1.25 -8.36
C TYR A 633 19.24 -0.19 -8.32
N VAL A 634 20.57 -0.36 -8.45
CA VAL A 634 21.25 -1.64 -8.26
C VAL A 634 22.46 -1.44 -7.35
N LEU A 635 22.66 -2.41 -6.46
CA LEU A 635 23.87 -2.61 -5.68
C LEU A 635 24.64 -3.80 -6.26
N TYR A 636 25.92 -3.63 -6.51
CA TYR A 636 26.73 -4.67 -7.14
C TYR A 636 28.18 -4.64 -6.66
N ARG A 637 28.89 -5.72 -6.93
CA ARG A 637 30.34 -5.86 -6.77
C ARG A 637 30.97 -6.15 -8.11
N ILE A 638 32.26 -5.82 -8.25
CA ILE A 638 33.08 -6.22 -9.40
C ILE A 638 34.02 -7.30 -8.90
N VAL A 639 33.82 -8.54 -9.35
CA VAL A 639 34.61 -9.70 -8.98
C VAL A 639 35.22 -10.27 -10.27
N ASN A 640 36.55 -10.32 -10.36
CA ASN A 640 37.27 -10.80 -11.55
C ASN A 640 36.79 -10.14 -12.86
N GLY A 641 36.51 -8.82 -12.81
CA GLY A 641 36.02 -8.05 -13.98
C GLY A 641 34.56 -8.29 -14.34
N LYS A 642 33.80 -9.05 -13.55
CA LYS A 642 32.38 -9.32 -13.77
C LYS A 642 31.53 -8.62 -12.71
N PHE A 643 30.33 -8.14 -13.11
CA PHE A 643 29.35 -7.61 -12.19
C PHE A 643 28.63 -8.76 -11.47
N VAL A 644 28.59 -8.67 -10.14
CA VAL A 644 27.81 -9.55 -9.26
C VAL A 644 26.80 -8.69 -8.54
N LEU A 645 25.51 -8.88 -8.83
CA LEU A 645 24.44 -8.11 -8.20
C LEU A 645 24.28 -8.54 -6.73
N VAL A 646 24.09 -7.57 -5.85
CA VAL A 646 23.91 -7.77 -4.40
C VAL A 646 22.45 -7.51 -4.02
N ASP A 647 21.86 -6.43 -4.56
CA ASP A 647 20.45 -6.05 -4.36
C ASP A 647 20.02 -5.10 -5.48
N PHE A 648 18.73 -5.05 -5.76
CA PHE A 648 18.20 -4.10 -6.74
C PHE A 648 16.73 -3.78 -6.49
N LYS A 649 16.28 -2.62 -6.99
CA LYS A 649 14.88 -2.20 -6.95
C LYS A 649 14.35 -1.96 -8.36
N LEU A 650 13.16 -2.49 -8.63
CA LEU A 650 12.57 -2.59 -9.97
C LEU A 650 11.26 -1.80 -10.10
N HIS A 651 11.10 -0.68 -9.39
CA HIS A 651 9.86 0.09 -9.50
C HIS A 651 9.61 0.55 -10.95
N GLY A 652 8.59 -0.01 -11.59
CA GLY A 652 8.27 0.21 -13.01
C GLY A 652 8.58 -0.96 -13.95
N LEU A 653 9.32 -1.98 -13.50
CA LEU A 653 9.53 -3.25 -14.23
C LEU A 653 9.01 -4.48 -13.47
N GLY A 654 8.90 -4.37 -12.15
CA GLY A 654 8.59 -5.52 -11.27
C GLY A 654 7.18 -6.12 -11.47
N HIS A 655 6.27 -5.42 -12.15
CA HIS A 655 4.91 -5.88 -12.45
C HIS A 655 4.80 -6.59 -13.80
N LEU A 656 5.85 -6.58 -14.60
CA LEU A 656 5.85 -7.22 -15.91
C LEU A 656 5.94 -8.75 -15.75
N THR A 657 5.25 -9.46 -16.64
CA THR A 657 5.40 -10.90 -16.77
C THR A 657 6.76 -11.23 -17.40
N ASN A 658 7.34 -12.38 -17.04
CA ASN A 658 8.59 -12.83 -17.60
C ASN A 658 8.45 -13.00 -19.13
N PRO A 659 9.19 -12.26 -19.94
CA PRO A 659 9.17 -12.40 -21.39
C PRO A 659 9.95 -13.62 -21.89
N PHE A 660 10.75 -14.26 -21.02
CA PHE A 660 11.56 -15.45 -21.30
C PHE A 660 10.96 -16.64 -20.57
N SER A 661 10.38 -17.59 -21.27
CA SER A 661 9.69 -18.73 -20.66
C SER A 661 10.54 -19.57 -19.69
N ASN A 662 11.87 -19.52 -19.78
CA ASN A 662 12.80 -20.41 -19.07
C ASN A 662 13.87 -19.69 -18.23
N LYS A 663 13.77 -18.39 -17.98
CA LYS A 663 14.76 -17.65 -17.18
C LYS A 663 14.10 -17.07 -15.94
N GLU A 664 14.42 -17.58 -14.75
CA GLU A 664 13.89 -17.07 -13.49
C GLU A 664 14.40 -15.65 -13.21
N ASP A 665 15.67 -15.36 -13.54
CA ASP A 665 16.38 -14.12 -13.17
C ASP A 665 16.45 -13.07 -14.30
N TRP A 666 15.46 -13.01 -15.16
CA TRP A 666 15.44 -12.12 -16.32
C TRP A 666 15.59 -10.62 -15.96
N GLN A 667 15.14 -10.22 -14.79
CA GLN A 667 15.23 -8.83 -14.31
C GLN A 667 16.66 -8.47 -13.88
N GLU A 668 17.43 -9.43 -13.38
CA GLU A 668 18.85 -9.25 -13.11
C GLU A 668 19.63 -9.00 -14.40
N GLU A 669 19.27 -9.73 -15.45
CA GLU A 669 19.90 -9.55 -16.77
C GLU A 669 19.72 -8.13 -17.31
N ILE A 670 18.53 -7.52 -17.13
CA ILE A 670 18.27 -6.13 -17.49
C ILE A 670 19.24 -5.18 -16.76
N TRP A 671 19.42 -5.38 -15.44
CA TRP A 671 20.35 -4.55 -14.69
C TRP A 671 21.80 -4.74 -15.10
N LEU A 672 22.20 -5.98 -15.39
CA LEU A 672 23.54 -6.27 -15.91
C LEU A 672 23.77 -5.57 -17.25
N ASP A 673 22.78 -5.55 -18.14
CA ASP A 673 22.90 -4.86 -19.43
C ASP A 673 22.93 -3.33 -19.27
N ILE A 674 22.14 -2.76 -18.37
CA ILE A 674 22.22 -1.33 -18.03
C ILE A 674 23.62 -0.97 -17.53
N LEU A 675 24.22 -1.78 -16.66
CA LEU A 675 25.58 -1.57 -16.18
C LEU A 675 26.63 -1.71 -17.30
N LYS A 676 26.51 -2.72 -18.16
CA LYS A 676 27.42 -2.93 -19.28
C LYS A 676 27.39 -1.75 -20.26
N VAL A 677 26.21 -1.19 -20.55
CA VAL A 677 26.10 0.03 -21.38
C VAL A 677 26.79 1.19 -20.68
N HIS A 678 26.56 1.38 -19.39
CA HIS A 678 27.19 2.47 -18.63
C HIS A 678 28.72 2.38 -18.65
N TYR A 679 29.29 1.18 -18.55
CA TYR A 679 30.73 0.94 -18.57
C TYR A 679 31.32 0.81 -19.99
N GLY A 680 30.51 1.03 -21.03
CA GLY A 680 30.95 0.95 -22.44
C GLY A 680 31.30 -0.46 -22.92
N MET A 681 30.86 -1.50 -22.21
CA MET A 681 31.09 -2.89 -22.59
C MET A 681 30.17 -3.33 -23.74
N ILE A 682 28.98 -2.76 -23.82
CA ILE A 682 28.03 -2.93 -24.93
C ILE A 682 27.45 -1.55 -25.29
N LYS A 683 26.90 -1.43 -26.47
CA LYS A 683 26.25 -0.19 -26.93
C LYS A 683 24.76 -0.18 -26.56
N PRO A 684 24.11 0.99 -26.48
CA PRO A 684 22.66 1.08 -26.29
C PRO A 684 21.86 0.31 -27.36
N GLU A 685 22.36 0.30 -28.61
CA GLU A 685 21.73 -0.40 -29.73
C GLU A 685 21.70 -1.93 -29.52
N ASP A 686 22.67 -2.48 -28.78
CA ASP A 686 22.71 -3.92 -28.44
C ASP A 686 21.51 -4.31 -27.53
N ILE A 687 21.05 -3.39 -26.67
CA ILE A 687 19.80 -3.55 -25.89
C ILE A 687 18.58 -3.56 -26.82
N GLU A 688 18.53 -2.63 -27.78
CA GLU A 688 17.45 -2.58 -28.75
C GLU A 688 17.37 -3.87 -29.54
N GLU A 689 18.48 -4.38 -30.07
CA GLU A 689 18.54 -5.63 -30.82
C GLU A 689 18.14 -6.84 -29.96
N LYS A 690 18.73 -6.97 -28.76
CA LYS A 690 18.51 -8.09 -27.85
C LYS A 690 17.04 -8.24 -27.43
N TYR A 691 16.33 -7.15 -27.19
CA TYR A 691 14.97 -7.12 -26.65
C TYR A 691 13.91 -6.67 -27.68
N SER A 692 14.26 -6.49 -28.95
CA SER A 692 13.39 -5.94 -30.00
C SER A 692 12.14 -6.79 -30.28
N ASN A 693 12.25 -8.11 -30.16
CA ASN A 693 11.17 -9.06 -30.42
C ASN A 693 10.40 -9.44 -29.14
N LEU A 694 10.71 -8.79 -28.02
CA LEU A 694 10.05 -9.02 -26.75
C LEU A 694 9.18 -7.84 -26.39
N TYR A 695 8.06 -8.11 -25.72
CA TYR A 695 7.06 -7.10 -25.38
C TYR A 695 6.90 -6.97 -23.86
N ALA A 696 6.66 -5.73 -23.40
CA ALA A 696 6.34 -5.44 -22.02
C ALA A 696 4.88 -5.79 -21.74
N ILE A 697 4.65 -6.91 -21.09
CA ILE A 697 3.33 -7.47 -20.80
C ILE A 697 3.13 -7.51 -19.28
N SER A 698 1.94 -7.13 -18.84
CA SER A 698 1.51 -7.26 -17.45
C SER A 698 0.25 -8.11 -17.35
N ARG A 699 0.01 -8.66 -16.17
CA ARG A 699 -1.23 -9.37 -15.85
C ARG A 699 -2.24 -8.38 -15.25
N LEU A 700 -3.44 -8.32 -15.81
CA LEU A 700 -4.57 -7.57 -15.27
C LEU A 700 -5.60 -8.57 -14.72
N THR A 701 -5.85 -8.52 -13.42
CA THR A 701 -6.90 -9.31 -12.77
C THR A 701 -8.20 -8.49 -12.70
N VAL A 702 -9.32 -9.09 -13.07
CA VAL A 702 -10.66 -8.49 -12.99
C VAL A 702 -11.14 -8.53 -11.54
N SER A 703 -10.53 -7.72 -10.68
CA SER A 703 -10.66 -7.79 -9.22
C SER A 703 -11.79 -6.94 -8.64
N THR A 704 -12.34 -6.00 -9.41
CA THR A 704 -13.41 -5.09 -8.97
C THR A 704 -14.43 -4.86 -10.08
N PRO A 705 -15.68 -4.42 -9.75
CA PRO A 705 -16.68 -4.04 -10.76
C PRO A 705 -16.16 -3.01 -11.77
N ASN A 706 -15.40 -2.01 -11.30
CA ASN A 706 -14.83 -0.99 -12.19
C ASN A 706 -13.91 -1.58 -13.25
N VAL A 707 -13.16 -2.63 -12.92
CA VAL A 707 -12.33 -3.34 -13.89
C VAL A 707 -13.18 -4.18 -14.82
N LEU A 708 -14.23 -4.87 -14.29
CA LEU A 708 -15.14 -5.68 -15.09
C LEU A 708 -15.89 -4.83 -16.13
N HIS A 709 -16.37 -3.65 -15.74
CA HIS A 709 -17.08 -2.72 -16.65
C HIS A 709 -16.24 -2.25 -17.85
N ARG A 710 -14.92 -2.37 -17.78
CA ARG A 710 -14.06 -2.15 -18.95
C ARG A 710 -14.34 -3.16 -20.07
N PHE A 711 -14.95 -4.28 -19.75
CA PHE A 711 -15.27 -5.38 -20.66
C PHE A 711 -16.75 -5.48 -21.02
N ASP A 712 -17.60 -4.51 -20.60
CA ASP A 712 -19.05 -4.53 -20.82
C ASP A 712 -19.42 -4.68 -22.31
N LYS A 713 -18.70 -3.95 -23.21
CA LYS A 713 -18.94 -4.08 -24.65
C LYS A 713 -18.62 -5.47 -25.19
N LEU A 714 -17.62 -6.15 -24.65
CA LEU A 714 -17.22 -7.51 -25.01
C LEU A 714 -18.19 -8.57 -24.46
N ASN A 715 -18.75 -8.32 -23.29
CA ASN A 715 -19.67 -9.21 -22.60
C ASN A 715 -21.13 -9.03 -23.07
N LYS A 716 -21.46 -7.88 -23.66
CA LYS A 716 -22.84 -7.54 -24.03
C LYS A 716 -23.45 -8.55 -25.00
N GLY A 717 -24.60 -9.12 -24.62
CA GLY A 717 -25.34 -10.08 -25.43
C GLY A 717 -24.77 -11.50 -25.48
N LYS A 718 -23.70 -11.78 -24.73
CA LYS A 718 -23.11 -13.11 -24.60
C LYS A 718 -23.69 -13.86 -23.41
N PRO A 719 -23.86 -15.19 -23.50
CA PRO A 719 -24.17 -16.02 -22.35
C PRO A 719 -23.02 -15.97 -21.32
N TRP A 720 -23.29 -16.36 -20.08
CA TRP A 720 -22.31 -16.33 -18.99
C TRP A 720 -20.99 -17.07 -19.31
N GLU A 721 -21.08 -18.17 -20.01
CA GLU A 721 -19.96 -19.01 -20.39
C GLU A 721 -18.98 -18.29 -21.34
N GLU A 722 -19.47 -17.34 -22.13
CA GLU A 722 -18.68 -16.58 -23.11
C GLU A 722 -18.24 -15.20 -22.59
N GLN A 723 -18.57 -14.89 -21.35
CA GLN A 723 -18.21 -13.62 -20.73
C GLN A 723 -16.84 -13.67 -20.04
N ILE A 724 -16.18 -12.52 -20.01
CA ILE A 724 -15.08 -12.25 -19.08
C ILE A 724 -15.70 -12.07 -17.70
N LYS A 725 -15.21 -12.83 -16.74
CA LYS A 725 -15.77 -12.97 -15.40
C LYS A 725 -14.91 -12.25 -14.36
N PRO A 726 -15.46 -11.95 -13.17
CA PRO A 726 -14.64 -11.57 -12.02
C PRO A 726 -13.52 -12.57 -11.78
N SER A 727 -12.42 -12.08 -11.28
CA SER A 727 -11.18 -12.80 -11.01
C SER A 727 -10.47 -13.40 -12.22
N ASN A 728 -11.01 -13.29 -13.45
CA ASN A 728 -10.24 -13.59 -14.66
C ASN A 728 -8.99 -12.74 -14.68
N PHE A 729 -7.91 -13.29 -15.17
CA PHE A 729 -6.77 -12.46 -15.53
C PHE A 729 -6.57 -12.44 -17.04
N CYS A 730 -6.21 -11.24 -17.49
CA CYS A 730 -5.95 -10.94 -18.88
C CYS A 730 -4.50 -10.50 -19.01
N LEU A 731 -3.89 -10.75 -20.13
CA LEU A 731 -2.62 -10.17 -20.48
C LEU A 731 -2.87 -8.80 -21.11
N ALA A 732 -2.17 -7.79 -20.63
CA ALA A 732 -2.32 -6.42 -21.08
C ALA A 732 -0.97 -5.85 -21.48
N GLY A 733 -0.91 -5.20 -22.65
CA GLY A 733 0.26 -4.47 -23.09
C GLY A 733 0.51 -3.27 -22.18
N PHE A 734 1.79 -2.96 -21.92
CA PHE A 734 2.20 -1.69 -21.35
C PHE A 734 2.10 -0.65 -22.44
N GLN A 735 1.11 0.24 -22.35
CA GLN A 735 0.74 1.06 -23.50
C GLN A 735 1.57 2.31 -23.65
N THR A 736 1.92 2.58 -24.90
CA THR A 736 2.23 3.92 -25.38
C THR A 736 0.98 4.79 -25.26
N LYS A 737 1.16 6.06 -24.98
CA LYS A 737 0.11 7.07 -24.88
C LYS A 737 -0.92 6.96 -25.96
N GLU A 738 -2.16 7.03 -25.54
CA GLU A 738 -3.29 7.18 -26.42
C GLU A 738 -3.57 8.60 -26.78
N GLU A 739 -4.12 8.72 -27.96
CA GLU A 739 -4.96 9.84 -28.30
C GLU A 739 -6.16 9.85 -27.35
N ASN A 740 -6.34 10.89 -26.57
CA ASN A 740 -7.43 11.11 -25.60
C ASN A 740 -7.39 10.40 -24.25
N GLY A 741 -6.27 9.86 -23.81
CA GLY A 741 -6.07 9.44 -22.40
C GLY A 741 -6.79 8.16 -21.95
N LYS A 742 -7.33 7.36 -22.89
CA LYS A 742 -7.96 6.08 -22.57
C LYS A 742 -7.22 4.90 -23.18
N ALA A 743 -6.52 4.16 -22.35
CA ALA A 743 -5.71 3.03 -22.78
C ALA A 743 -6.52 1.87 -23.38
N VAL A 744 -6.30 1.54 -24.64
CA VAL A 744 -6.76 0.29 -25.24
C VAL A 744 -5.87 -0.85 -24.73
N LYS A 745 -6.39 -1.69 -23.86
CA LYS A 745 -5.69 -2.87 -23.35
C LYS A 745 -6.24 -4.10 -24.08
N PRO A 746 -5.46 -4.71 -24.97
CA PRO A 746 -5.91 -5.94 -25.61
C PRO A 746 -6.14 -7.04 -24.58
N LEU A 747 -7.13 -7.87 -24.85
CA LEU A 747 -7.33 -9.11 -24.11
C LEU A 747 -6.46 -10.20 -24.72
N ALA A 748 -5.84 -10.97 -23.85
CA ALA A 748 -5.09 -12.13 -24.28
C ALA A 748 -5.54 -13.37 -23.48
N PRO A 749 -5.51 -14.57 -24.10
CA PRO A 749 -5.82 -15.80 -23.38
C PRO A 749 -4.78 -16.10 -22.31
N TYR A 750 -5.15 -16.91 -21.34
CA TYR A 750 -4.21 -17.46 -20.37
C TYR A 750 -3.27 -18.45 -21.06
N THR A 751 -2.00 -18.07 -21.20
CA THR A 751 -0.97 -18.88 -21.84
C THR A 751 0.40 -18.59 -21.24
N SER A 752 1.32 -19.55 -21.36
CA SER A 752 2.75 -19.36 -21.06
C SER A 752 3.52 -18.71 -22.20
N ASP A 753 3.03 -18.77 -23.44
CA ASP A 753 3.64 -18.14 -24.62
C ASP A 753 3.09 -16.74 -24.88
N TYR A 754 3.56 -15.77 -24.10
CA TYR A 754 3.13 -14.39 -24.21
C TYR A 754 3.51 -13.72 -25.53
N GLN A 755 4.58 -14.16 -26.19
CA GLN A 755 5.01 -13.57 -27.46
C GLN A 755 4.03 -13.92 -28.58
N LYS A 756 3.47 -15.12 -28.54
CA LYS A 756 2.44 -15.54 -29.50
C LYS A 756 1.17 -14.69 -29.36
N ILE A 757 0.75 -14.40 -28.12
CA ILE A 757 -0.48 -13.63 -27.84
C ILE A 757 -0.41 -12.21 -28.40
N VAL A 758 0.72 -11.53 -28.33
CA VAL A 758 0.83 -10.13 -28.79
C VAL A 758 0.65 -9.98 -30.32
N HIS A 759 0.72 -11.05 -31.06
CA HIS A 759 0.50 -11.06 -32.50
C HIS A 759 -0.92 -11.49 -32.88
N GLU A 760 -1.72 -12.00 -31.94
CA GLU A 760 -3.10 -12.36 -32.19
C GLU A 760 -3.98 -11.13 -32.46
N PRO A 761 -4.92 -11.18 -33.43
CA PRO A 761 -5.92 -10.15 -33.58
C PRO A 761 -6.81 -10.07 -32.33
N PHE A 762 -7.21 -8.87 -31.98
CA PHE A 762 -8.13 -8.64 -30.85
C PHE A 762 -9.24 -7.65 -31.24
N ILE A 763 -10.34 -7.67 -30.50
CA ILE A 763 -11.43 -6.71 -30.68
C ILE A 763 -11.12 -5.48 -29.81
N ASP A 764 -11.02 -4.34 -30.44
CA ASP A 764 -10.87 -3.06 -29.75
C ASP A 764 -12.14 -2.80 -28.92
N ARG A 765 -11.93 -2.54 -27.66
CA ARG A 765 -13.00 -2.37 -26.66
C ARG A 765 -13.86 -1.13 -26.88
N GLU A 766 -13.29 -0.08 -27.48
CA GLU A 766 -13.96 1.20 -27.66
C GLU A 766 -14.68 1.28 -28.99
N THR A 767 -14.05 0.78 -30.06
CA THR A 767 -14.60 0.88 -31.42
C THR A 767 -15.34 -0.38 -31.87
N GLY A 768 -15.05 -1.55 -31.27
CA GLY A 768 -15.53 -2.86 -31.71
C GLY A 768 -14.82 -3.41 -32.92
N ASP A 769 -13.78 -2.73 -33.42
CA ASP A 769 -13.04 -3.16 -34.60
C ASP A 769 -12.01 -4.27 -34.27
N ILE A 770 -11.70 -5.09 -35.26
CA ILE A 770 -10.61 -6.05 -35.16
C ILE A 770 -9.29 -5.35 -35.48
N LYS A 771 -8.38 -5.35 -34.51
CA LYS A 771 -7.06 -4.71 -34.61
C LYS A 771 -5.93 -5.72 -34.43
N GLN A 772 -4.77 -5.38 -34.97
CA GLN A 772 -3.56 -6.22 -34.86
C GLN A 772 -2.91 -6.01 -33.48
N GLY A 773 -2.72 -7.08 -32.72
CA GLY A 773 -2.26 -7.03 -31.33
C GLY A 773 -0.90 -6.37 -31.13
N SER A 774 0.09 -6.70 -31.97
CA SER A 774 1.47 -6.18 -31.83
C SER A 774 1.59 -4.66 -31.90
N ARG A 775 0.67 -3.96 -32.54
CA ARG A 775 0.69 -2.47 -32.60
C ARG A 775 0.42 -1.81 -31.24
N TYR A 776 -0.18 -2.53 -30.32
CA TYR A 776 -0.63 -2.02 -29.02
C TYR A 776 0.25 -2.51 -27.86
N PHE A 777 1.24 -3.30 -28.12
CA PHE A 777 2.22 -3.74 -27.15
C PHE A 777 3.52 -2.97 -27.32
N LYS A 778 4.02 -2.40 -26.24
CA LYS A 778 5.29 -1.72 -26.21
C LYS A 778 6.43 -2.75 -26.21
N GLN A 779 7.43 -2.54 -27.02
CA GLN A 779 8.63 -3.39 -26.99
C GLN A 779 9.33 -3.30 -25.63
N LEU A 780 9.88 -4.41 -25.17
CA LEU A 780 10.60 -4.47 -23.92
C LEU A 780 11.86 -3.60 -23.97
N SER A 781 12.59 -3.58 -25.10
CA SER A 781 13.75 -2.69 -25.33
C SER A 781 13.41 -1.23 -25.04
N GLN A 782 12.33 -0.72 -25.59
CA GLN A 782 11.88 0.67 -25.37
C GLN A 782 11.53 0.89 -23.87
N THR A 783 10.90 -0.07 -23.23
CA THR A 783 10.57 0.02 -21.79
C THR A 783 11.84 0.06 -20.93
N ILE A 784 12.87 -0.72 -21.28
CA ILE A 784 14.17 -0.73 -20.58
C ILE A 784 14.89 0.60 -20.74
N ILE A 785 14.91 1.16 -21.97
CA ILE A 785 15.54 2.46 -22.24
C ILE A 785 14.85 3.58 -21.46
N GLU A 786 13.52 3.61 -21.43
CA GLU A 786 12.79 4.59 -20.64
C GLU A 786 13.01 4.40 -19.14
N TYR A 787 13.13 3.14 -18.68
CA TYR A 787 13.45 2.81 -17.29
C TYR A 787 14.84 3.34 -16.93
N ALA A 788 15.86 3.06 -17.73
CA ALA A 788 17.24 3.50 -17.50
C ALA A 788 17.40 5.04 -17.54
N ASN A 789 16.52 5.73 -18.23
CA ASN A 789 16.49 7.18 -18.34
C ASN A 789 15.45 7.87 -17.45
N HIS A 790 14.74 7.11 -16.59
CA HIS A 790 13.67 7.67 -15.76
C HIS A 790 14.20 8.80 -14.85
N PRO A 791 13.62 10.02 -14.89
CA PRO A 791 14.13 11.14 -14.12
C PRO A 791 13.84 11.00 -12.63
N GLU A 792 14.75 11.51 -11.80
CA GLU A 792 14.45 11.81 -10.38
C GLU A 792 13.78 13.18 -10.31
N SER A 793 12.51 13.22 -10.61
CA SER A 793 11.76 14.44 -10.86
C SER A 793 11.67 15.42 -9.68
N LYS A 794 12.01 14.97 -8.46
CA LYS A 794 12.04 15.79 -7.24
C LYS A 794 13.26 16.68 -7.14
N PHE A 795 14.27 16.45 -7.98
CA PHE A 795 15.52 17.18 -7.98
C PHE A 795 15.77 17.88 -9.33
N HIS A 796 16.70 18.84 -9.33
CA HIS A 796 17.35 19.38 -10.53
C HIS A 796 18.58 18.55 -10.90
N GLY A 797 18.88 18.52 -12.20
CA GLY A 797 20.00 17.77 -12.74
C GLY A 797 19.61 16.42 -13.31
N ASP A 798 20.46 15.86 -14.14
CA ASP A 798 20.21 14.59 -14.83
C ASP A 798 21.26 13.50 -14.48
N ILE A 799 22.51 13.88 -14.24
CA ILE A 799 23.62 12.99 -13.93
C ILE A 799 24.44 13.60 -12.78
N GLY A 800 24.96 12.77 -11.91
CA GLY A 800 25.82 13.21 -10.79
C GLY A 800 25.02 13.53 -9.54
N ILE A 801 25.54 14.44 -8.73
CA ILE A 801 24.89 14.90 -7.51
C ILE A 801 23.78 15.87 -7.89
N LEU A 802 22.55 15.48 -7.59
CA LEU A 802 21.38 16.29 -7.92
C LEU A 802 21.14 17.37 -6.85
N GLU A 803 20.54 18.49 -7.25
CA GLU A 803 20.18 19.60 -6.38
C GLU A 803 18.70 19.59 -6.01
N ARG A 804 18.35 20.02 -4.78
CA ARG A 804 16.95 20.15 -4.36
C ARG A 804 16.25 21.22 -5.17
N LYS A 805 15.00 20.94 -5.54
CA LYS A 805 14.16 21.94 -6.22
C LYS A 805 13.69 23.04 -5.26
N HIS A 806 13.57 24.23 -5.78
CA HIS A 806 12.83 25.31 -5.16
C HIS A 806 11.37 25.26 -5.63
N VAL A 807 10.46 25.11 -4.69
CA VAL A 807 9.02 25.04 -4.93
C VAL A 807 8.36 26.32 -4.44
N VAL A 808 7.82 27.10 -5.34
CA VAL A 808 6.96 28.23 -4.99
C VAL A 808 5.52 27.74 -5.10
N ALA A 809 4.80 27.73 -3.97
CA ALA A 809 3.41 27.33 -3.92
C ALA A 809 2.51 28.57 -4.11
N ASP A 810 1.72 28.58 -5.17
CA ASP A 810 0.73 29.61 -5.46
C ASP A 810 -0.70 29.20 -5.07
N SER A 811 -0.94 27.88 -4.97
CA SER A 811 -2.25 27.31 -4.68
C SER A 811 -2.13 25.95 -3.99
N VAL A 812 -3.23 25.53 -3.36
CA VAL A 812 -3.34 24.22 -2.69
C VAL A 812 -4.44 23.40 -3.34
N VAL A 813 -4.15 22.13 -3.59
CA VAL A 813 -5.13 21.11 -3.99
C VAL A 813 -5.40 20.21 -2.80
N HIS A 814 -6.66 20.13 -2.39
CA HIS A 814 -7.07 19.23 -1.32
C HIS A 814 -7.28 17.82 -1.88
N ILE A 815 -6.59 16.85 -1.31
CA ILE A 815 -6.69 15.43 -1.73
C ILE A 815 -7.06 14.54 -0.56
N GLY A 816 -7.83 13.48 -0.85
CA GLY A 816 -8.03 12.36 0.07
C GLY A 816 -6.89 11.34 -0.02
N LYS A 817 -7.15 10.12 0.43
CA LYS A 817 -6.20 9.00 0.32
C LYS A 817 -5.90 8.73 -1.16
N GLU A 818 -4.63 8.67 -1.49
CA GLU A 818 -4.20 8.27 -2.82
C GLU A 818 -4.55 6.80 -3.07
N ALA A 819 -4.98 6.48 -4.29
CA ALA A 819 -5.22 5.10 -4.69
C ALA A 819 -3.89 4.34 -4.76
N ASN A 820 -3.82 3.18 -4.11
CA ASN A 820 -2.63 2.33 -4.12
C ASN A 820 -2.53 1.47 -5.38
N SER A 821 -3.64 1.32 -6.11
CA SER A 821 -3.71 0.53 -7.34
C SER A 821 -4.61 1.19 -8.38
N ILE A 822 -4.48 0.75 -9.64
CA ILE A 822 -5.33 1.20 -10.76
C ILE A 822 -6.82 0.88 -10.51
N ASP A 823 -7.10 -0.08 -9.65
CA ASP A 823 -8.44 -0.58 -9.35
C ASP A 823 -9.13 0.23 -8.23
N GLU A 824 -8.37 1.01 -7.47
CA GLU A 824 -8.90 1.84 -6.39
C GLU A 824 -9.28 3.22 -6.93
N GLN A 825 -10.48 3.68 -6.60
CA GLN A 825 -10.87 5.07 -6.83
C GLN A 825 -10.35 5.91 -5.67
N ALA A 826 -9.49 6.86 -5.99
CA ALA A 826 -9.08 7.87 -5.03
C ALA A 826 -10.25 8.82 -4.73
N LEU A 827 -10.36 9.26 -3.49
CA LEU A 827 -11.23 10.37 -3.12
C LEU A 827 -10.70 11.64 -3.81
N GLY A 828 -11.31 11.99 -4.92
CA GLY A 828 -10.90 13.11 -5.76
C GLY A 828 -11.46 14.43 -5.30
N ILE A 829 -11.21 14.87 -4.06
CA ILE A 829 -11.51 16.23 -3.63
C ILE A 829 -10.50 17.17 -4.29
N LYS A 830 -10.64 17.39 -5.57
CA LYS A 830 -9.85 18.36 -6.33
C LYS A 830 -10.53 19.72 -6.30
N LYS A 831 -10.70 20.32 -5.13
CA LYS A 831 -10.97 21.73 -5.06
C LYS A 831 -9.62 22.43 -5.00
N ALA A 832 -9.19 22.96 -6.16
CA ALA A 832 -8.07 23.89 -6.18
C ALA A 832 -8.53 25.14 -5.44
N GLN A 833 -7.86 25.46 -4.35
CA GLN A 833 -8.05 26.71 -3.65
C GLN A 833 -6.88 27.60 -4.01
N GLU A 834 -7.16 28.58 -4.80
CA GLU A 834 -6.21 29.66 -5.08
C GLU A 834 -6.14 30.56 -3.85
N PHE A 835 -5.01 30.59 -3.19
CA PHE A 835 -4.72 31.64 -2.20
C PHE A 835 -4.43 32.92 -2.97
N ILE A 836 -5.41 33.76 -3.01
CA ILE A 836 -5.35 35.03 -3.69
C ILE A 836 -4.49 35.96 -2.85
N ASN A 837 -3.21 36.02 -3.18
CA ASN A 837 -2.35 37.04 -2.60
C ASN A 837 -2.71 38.38 -3.24
N GLU A 838 -3.46 39.22 -2.52
CA GLU A 838 -3.88 40.51 -2.99
C GLU A 838 -2.73 41.36 -3.50
N LYS A 839 -1.56 41.31 -2.85
CA LYS A 839 -0.35 42.03 -3.27
C LYS A 839 0.17 41.52 -4.62
N LYS A 840 0.09 40.20 -4.86
CA LYS A 840 0.53 39.59 -6.11
C LYS A 840 -0.41 39.94 -7.26
N ILE A 841 -1.71 39.94 -6.98
CA ILE A 841 -2.76 40.36 -7.92
C ILE A 841 -2.60 41.83 -8.26
N MET A 842 -2.46 42.70 -7.28
CA MET A 842 -2.22 44.11 -7.48
C MET A 842 -1.00 44.37 -8.38
N LYS A 843 0.13 43.71 -8.12
CA LYS A 843 1.35 43.77 -8.97
C LYS A 843 1.10 43.31 -10.40
N ARG A 844 0.30 42.24 -10.60
CA ARG A 844 -0.05 41.75 -11.95
C ARG A 844 -1.01 42.71 -12.68
N ILE A 845 -2.05 43.20 -12.00
CA ILE A 845 -2.98 44.18 -12.56
C ILE A 845 -2.24 45.45 -12.99
N LEU A 846 -1.26 45.89 -12.18
CA LEU A 846 -0.44 47.04 -12.57
C LEU A 846 0.38 46.81 -13.84
N LYS A 847 0.75 45.61 -14.18
CA LYS A 847 1.47 45.23 -15.40
C LYS A 847 0.59 45.05 -16.63
N ILE A 848 -0.73 44.79 -16.46
CA ILE A 848 -1.67 44.64 -17.60
C ILE A 848 -1.73 45.94 -18.38
N THR A 849 -1.71 45.83 -19.72
CA THR A 849 -1.89 46.98 -20.61
C THR A 849 -3.37 47.34 -20.76
N GLN A 850 -3.67 48.55 -21.20
CA GLN A 850 -5.05 48.99 -21.48
C GLN A 850 -5.75 48.06 -22.49
N LYS A 851 -5.03 47.68 -23.55
CA LYS A 851 -5.53 46.78 -24.60
C LYS A 851 -5.90 45.40 -24.10
N GLU A 852 -5.08 44.84 -23.20
CA GLU A 852 -5.37 43.54 -22.56
C GLU A 852 -6.57 43.63 -21.60
N ALA A 853 -6.74 44.73 -20.86
CA ALA A 853 -7.90 44.95 -19.98
C ALA A 853 -9.19 45.08 -20.80
N GLU A 854 -9.18 45.77 -21.92
CA GLU A 854 -10.32 45.87 -22.82
C GLU A 854 -10.68 44.54 -23.47
N ALA A 855 -9.69 43.73 -23.86
CA ALA A 855 -9.90 42.36 -24.33
C ALA A 855 -10.58 41.46 -23.29
N LYS A 856 -10.35 41.71 -22.00
CA LYS A 856 -11.02 41.05 -20.87
C LYS A 856 -12.34 41.69 -20.48
N GLY A 857 -12.86 42.60 -21.26
CA GLY A 857 -14.16 43.28 -21.03
C GLY A 857 -14.13 44.28 -19.87
N VAL A 858 -12.97 44.86 -19.57
CA VAL A 858 -12.85 45.93 -18.56
C VAL A 858 -12.58 47.25 -19.26
N GLY A 859 -13.56 48.13 -19.20
CA GLY A 859 -13.50 49.46 -19.88
C GLY A 859 -12.38 50.32 -19.29
N ARG A 860 -11.88 51.28 -20.12
CA ARG A 860 -10.73 52.13 -19.85
C ARG A 860 -10.81 52.88 -18.51
N SER A 861 -11.93 53.55 -18.22
CA SER A 861 -12.15 54.28 -16.98
C SER A 861 -12.08 53.39 -15.76
N THR A 862 -12.80 52.26 -15.80
CA THR A 862 -12.81 51.26 -14.70
C THR A 862 -11.42 50.68 -14.45
N PHE A 863 -10.66 50.42 -15.52
CA PHE A 863 -9.31 49.87 -15.39
C PHE A 863 -8.32 50.92 -14.81
N GLN A 864 -8.42 52.15 -15.19
CA GLN A 864 -7.62 53.25 -14.63
C GLN A 864 -7.97 53.51 -13.16
N ASP A 865 -9.25 53.47 -12.80
CA ASP A 865 -9.70 53.57 -11.39
C ASP A 865 -9.16 52.47 -10.51
N ILE A 866 -9.14 51.22 -11.03
CA ILE A 866 -8.57 50.05 -10.33
C ILE A 866 -7.05 50.27 -10.13
N LYS A 867 -6.31 50.69 -11.18
CA LYS A 867 -4.87 50.96 -11.07
C LYS A 867 -4.57 52.13 -10.12
N GLN A 868 -5.41 53.13 -10.11
CA GLN A 868 -5.25 54.29 -9.23
C GLN A 868 -5.47 53.88 -7.77
N LYS A 869 -6.53 53.13 -7.48
CA LYS A 869 -6.79 52.56 -6.14
C LYS A 869 -5.65 51.70 -5.64
N ILE A 870 -5.10 50.84 -6.45
CA ILE A 870 -3.94 50.02 -6.12
C ILE A 870 -2.72 50.89 -5.76
N ARG A 871 -2.47 51.96 -6.52
CA ARG A 871 -1.31 52.85 -6.29
C ARG A 871 -1.47 53.73 -5.06
N GLU A 872 -2.68 54.24 -4.82
CA GLU A 872 -2.93 55.23 -3.74
C GLU A 872 -3.26 54.60 -2.42
N LYS A 873 -4.01 53.46 -2.43
CA LYS A 873 -4.53 52.83 -1.20
C LYS A 873 -3.84 51.50 -0.91
N GLY A 874 -3.12 50.91 -1.86
CA GLY A 874 -2.52 49.57 -1.71
C GLY A 874 -3.53 48.47 -1.41
N ASP A 875 -4.78 48.67 -1.86
CA ASP A 875 -5.90 47.78 -1.57
C ASP A 875 -6.75 47.56 -2.83
N ILE A 876 -7.40 46.39 -2.94
CA ILE A 876 -8.23 46.00 -4.08
C ILE A 876 -9.37 45.07 -3.61
N ASN A 877 -10.59 45.38 -3.99
CA ASN A 877 -11.72 44.51 -3.72
C ASN A 877 -11.80 43.39 -4.76
N LEU A 878 -11.37 42.19 -4.38
CA LEU A 878 -11.31 40.99 -5.24
C LEU A 878 -12.72 40.49 -5.67
N SER A 879 -13.76 40.88 -4.95
CA SER A 879 -15.13 40.50 -5.30
C SER A 879 -15.71 41.30 -6.46
N THR A 880 -15.06 42.41 -6.81
CA THR A 880 -15.53 43.32 -7.89
C THR A 880 -15.51 42.58 -9.27
N PRO A 881 -16.61 42.60 -10.03
CA PRO A 881 -16.64 41.90 -11.32
C PRO A 881 -15.53 42.29 -12.31
N ALA A 882 -15.13 43.55 -12.32
CA ALA A 882 -14.04 44.07 -13.18
C ALA A 882 -12.66 43.47 -12.74
N VAL A 883 -12.39 43.41 -11.43
CA VAL A 883 -11.17 42.81 -10.90
C VAL A 883 -11.16 41.31 -11.21
N ARG A 884 -12.25 40.59 -11.03
CA ARG A 884 -12.36 39.18 -11.39
C ARG A 884 -12.08 38.93 -12.89
N ARG A 885 -12.57 39.79 -13.78
CA ARG A 885 -12.27 39.65 -15.22
C ARG A 885 -10.78 39.87 -15.51
N LEU A 886 -10.12 40.81 -14.84
CA LEU A 886 -8.69 41.01 -15.00
C LEU A 886 -7.86 39.83 -14.48
N MET A 887 -8.43 39.05 -13.55
CA MET A 887 -7.83 37.86 -12.95
C MET A 887 -8.07 36.58 -13.80
N PHE A 888 -9.07 36.55 -14.68
CA PHE A 888 -9.32 35.41 -15.59
C PHE A 888 -8.10 35.18 -16.48
N ASP A 889 -7.54 33.97 -16.51
CA ASP A 889 -6.29 33.57 -17.16
C ASP A 889 -4.98 34.02 -16.47
N MET A 890 -5.02 34.40 -15.19
CA MET A 890 -3.81 34.69 -14.44
C MET A 890 -3.30 33.49 -13.62
#